data_75ef670cad0f1de55c94a40798ca07f6
#
_entry.id   75ef670cad0f1de55c94a40798ca07f6
#
_cell.length_a   1.000
_cell.length_b   1.000
_cell.length_c   1.000
_cell.angle_alpha   90.00
_cell.angle_beta   90.00
_cell.angle_gamma   90.00
#
_symmetry.space_group_name_H-M   'P 1'
#
loop_
_entity.id
_entity.type
_entity.pdbx_description
1 polymer ?
#
loop_
_entity_poly.entity_id
_entity_poly.type
_entity_poly.pdbx_seq_one_letter_code
_entity_poly.pdbx_strand_id
1 'polypeptide(L)'
;MAGMKTASGDYIDSSWELRVFVGEEDPEAESVTLRVTGESHIGGVLLKIVEEINRKQDWSDHAIWWEQKRQWLLQTHWTLDKYGILADARLFFGPQHRPVILRLPNRRALRLHASFSNPRTVILSLPQLFSGIRHPEELSLLRKKKKKEKEPEEEVYDLTQVVLAGGVAPVLFRGMPAHFSDSAQTEACYHMLSRPQPPPDPLLLQHLPRPSSLVDKTQLHSRWLDSSRCLMQQGVKAGDMLWLRFKYYSFFDLDPKTDPVRLTQLYEQARWDLLLEEIDCTEEEMMVFAALQVPGGPGRLGVAGVRASIPLTPLLPQDSLTAIPELKDHLRIFRDGSPAGELTLKGYRQYWVLFKETTLSYYKSQDEAPGDPIQQLNLKGCEVVPDVNVSGQKFCIKLLVPSPEGMSELYLRCQDEQQYARWMAGCRLASKGRTMADSSYASEVQAILAFLSLQRTGGGGSGNHPQGPDASAEGLNPYGLVAPRFQRKFKAKQLTPRILEAHQNVAQLSLTEAQLRFIQAWQSLPDFGISYFMVRFKGSRKDEILGIANNRLIRIDLAVGDVVKTWRFSNMRQWNVNWDIRQVAIEFDEHINVAFSCVSASCRIVHEYIGGYIFLSTRERARGEELDEDLFLQLTGGHEAF
;
A
#
# COMPACT_ATOMS: atom_id res chain seq x y z
N MET A 1 -4.86 46.72 -23.16
CA MET A 1 -6.17 47.37 -23.41
C MET A 1 -6.00 48.85 -23.20
N ALA A 2 -6.53 49.70 -24.07
CA ALA A 2 -6.49 51.14 -23.87
C ALA A 2 -7.26 51.45 -22.57
N GLY A 3 -6.62 52.15 -21.61
CA GLY A 3 -7.22 52.53 -20.35
C GLY A 3 -8.53 53.28 -20.55
N MET A 4 -9.53 52.98 -19.76
CA MET A 4 -10.77 53.71 -19.75
C MET A 4 -10.49 55.16 -19.35
N LYS A 5 -11.05 56.10 -20.12
CA LYS A 5 -11.01 57.51 -19.82
C LYS A 5 -12.35 58.01 -19.30
N THR A 6 -12.31 58.88 -18.35
CA THR A 6 -13.50 59.60 -17.88
C THR A 6 -14.04 60.50 -18.98
N ALA A 7 -15.24 61.01 -18.83
CA ALA A 7 -15.83 61.97 -19.77
C ALA A 7 -15.00 63.28 -19.87
N SER A 8 -14.15 63.57 -18.90
CA SER A 8 -13.18 64.67 -18.90
C SER A 8 -11.85 64.33 -19.59
N GLY A 9 -11.64 63.11 -20.08
CA GLY A 9 -10.44 62.66 -20.79
C GLY A 9 -9.33 62.11 -19.91
N ASP A 10 -9.51 62.10 -18.56
CA ASP A 10 -8.58 61.54 -17.63
C ASP A 10 -8.62 60.03 -17.62
N TYR A 11 -7.46 59.38 -17.41
CA TYR A 11 -7.41 57.93 -17.25
C TYR A 11 -8.05 57.53 -15.93
N ILE A 12 -8.96 56.59 -15.96
CA ILE A 12 -9.49 56.00 -14.73
C ILE A 12 -8.38 55.18 -14.10
N ASP A 13 -8.04 55.55 -12.88
CA ASP A 13 -7.10 54.77 -12.07
C ASP A 13 -7.74 53.43 -11.69
N SER A 14 -7.38 52.37 -12.37
CA SER A 14 -7.84 50.97 -12.15
C SER A 14 -7.09 50.27 -11.04
N SER A 15 -6.28 51.03 -10.23
CA SER A 15 -5.53 50.47 -9.14
C SER A 15 -6.40 50.29 -7.88
N TRP A 16 -6.11 49.24 -7.14
CA TRP A 16 -6.71 48.99 -5.82
C TRP A 16 -5.65 48.57 -4.81
N GLU A 17 -6.02 48.54 -3.54
CA GLU A 17 -5.18 48.06 -2.46
C GLU A 17 -5.35 46.55 -2.31
N LEU A 18 -4.25 45.79 -2.39
CA LEU A 18 -4.18 44.38 -2.17
C LEU A 18 -3.43 44.10 -0.87
N ARG A 19 -4.11 43.46 0.08
CA ARG A 19 -3.52 43.07 1.37
C ARG A 19 -2.97 41.67 1.30
N VAL A 20 -1.68 41.51 1.64
CA VAL A 20 -0.98 40.22 1.67
C VAL A 20 -0.46 40.01 3.09
N PHE A 21 -0.84 38.88 3.69
CA PHE A 21 -0.34 38.46 5.02
C PHE A 21 1.02 37.80 4.85
N VAL A 22 1.95 38.06 5.78
CA VAL A 22 3.32 37.55 5.72
C VAL A 22 3.50 36.48 6.79
N GLY A 23 3.85 35.26 6.35
CA GLY A 23 4.09 34.13 7.25
C GLY A 23 3.06 33.00 7.10
N GLU A 24 2.70 32.41 8.23
CA GLU A 24 1.70 31.32 8.26
C GLU A 24 0.25 31.85 8.21
N GLU A 25 -0.73 30.97 7.98
CA GLU A 25 -2.17 31.28 8.02
C GLU A 25 -2.61 31.64 9.45
N ASP A 26 -2.17 32.80 9.95
CA ASP A 26 -2.53 33.33 11.24
C ASP A 26 -3.34 34.62 11.03
N PRO A 27 -4.51 34.78 11.67
CA PRO A 27 -5.28 36.03 11.63
C PRO A 27 -4.56 37.24 12.13
N GLU A 28 -3.57 37.08 13.04
CA GLU A 28 -2.74 38.12 13.63
C GLU A 28 -1.40 38.33 12.87
N ALA A 29 -1.20 37.62 11.73
CA ALA A 29 0.01 37.76 10.95
C ALA A 29 0.25 39.20 10.48
N GLU A 30 1.52 39.61 10.43
CA GLU A 30 1.96 40.86 9.80
C GLU A 30 1.42 40.89 8.35
N SER A 31 1.00 42.07 7.91
CA SER A 31 0.46 42.19 6.54
C SER A 31 1.04 43.42 5.84
N VAL A 32 1.22 43.27 4.55
CA VAL A 32 1.67 44.32 3.63
C VAL A 32 0.49 44.70 2.74
N THR A 33 0.29 46.01 2.56
CA THR A 33 -0.72 46.55 1.64
C THR A 33 -0.04 47.12 0.41
N LEU A 34 -0.37 46.59 -0.75
CA LEU A 34 0.24 46.96 -2.02
C LEU A 34 -0.78 47.62 -2.94
N ARG A 35 -0.38 48.68 -3.61
CA ARG A 35 -1.19 49.26 -4.69
C ARG A 35 -0.90 48.49 -6.00
N VAL A 36 -1.93 47.86 -6.56
CA VAL A 36 -1.84 46.98 -7.72
C VAL A 36 -2.92 47.29 -8.74
N THR A 37 -2.74 46.78 -9.95
CA THR A 37 -3.74 46.79 -11.03
C THR A 37 -3.98 45.36 -11.51
N GLY A 38 -5.08 45.10 -12.21
CA GLY A 38 -5.36 43.77 -12.81
C GLY A 38 -4.27 43.24 -13.72
N GLU A 39 -3.50 44.13 -14.35
CA GLU A 39 -2.39 43.80 -15.24
C GLU A 39 -1.08 43.50 -14.48
N SER A 40 -1.04 43.71 -13.15
CA SER A 40 0.14 43.40 -12.35
C SER A 40 0.42 41.91 -12.39
N HIS A 41 1.65 41.54 -12.78
CA HIS A 41 2.09 40.14 -12.78
C HIS A 41 2.44 39.68 -11.37
N ILE A 42 2.20 38.40 -11.08
CA ILE A 42 2.51 37.80 -9.77
C ILE A 42 3.98 38.00 -9.39
N GLY A 43 4.92 37.85 -10.33
CA GLY A 43 6.34 38.13 -10.09
C GLY A 43 6.61 39.57 -9.64
N GLY A 44 5.92 40.56 -10.22
CA GLY A 44 6.02 41.95 -9.78
C GLY A 44 5.39 42.19 -8.41
N VAL A 45 4.30 41.50 -8.09
CA VAL A 45 3.69 41.54 -6.76
C VAL A 45 4.64 40.95 -5.70
N LEU A 46 5.31 39.83 -5.99
CA LEU A 46 6.31 39.21 -5.10
C LEU A 46 7.46 40.17 -4.80
N LEU A 47 8.00 40.87 -5.81
CA LEU A 47 9.07 41.86 -5.63
C LEU A 47 8.61 42.99 -4.72
N LYS A 48 7.43 43.54 -4.94
CA LYS A 48 6.88 44.62 -4.08
C LYS A 48 6.68 44.15 -2.63
N ILE A 49 6.24 42.91 -2.40
CA ILE A 49 6.10 42.32 -1.06
C ILE A 49 7.48 42.32 -0.36
N VAL A 50 8.50 41.80 -1.06
CA VAL A 50 9.86 41.71 -0.51
C VAL A 50 10.45 43.08 -0.22
N GLU A 51 10.22 44.07 -1.09
CA GLU A 51 10.65 45.47 -0.88
C GLU A 51 10.00 46.08 0.38
N GLU A 52 8.68 45.91 0.56
CA GLU A 52 7.94 46.43 1.69
C GLU A 52 8.32 45.74 3.02
N ILE A 53 8.58 44.43 3.01
CA ILE A 53 9.04 43.69 4.21
C ILE A 53 10.44 44.19 4.66
N ASN A 54 11.30 44.59 3.70
CA ASN A 54 12.64 45.13 3.95
C ASN A 54 13.51 44.30 4.91
N ARG A 55 13.44 42.97 4.83
CA ARG A 55 14.28 42.05 5.61
C ARG A 55 15.29 41.37 4.70
N LYS A 56 16.54 41.28 5.17
CA LYS A 56 17.62 40.57 4.44
C LYS A 56 17.52 39.07 4.72
N GLN A 57 16.84 38.36 3.88
CA GLN A 57 16.80 36.89 3.89
C GLN A 57 16.66 36.38 2.45
N ASP A 58 16.85 35.06 2.26
CA ASP A 58 16.60 34.42 1.00
C ASP A 58 15.08 34.19 0.84
N TRP A 59 14.51 34.80 -0.19
CA TRP A 59 13.09 34.72 -0.51
C TRP A 59 12.80 33.76 -1.67
N SER A 60 13.81 33.04 -2.19
CA SER A 60 13.69 32.21 -3.38
C SER A 60 12.67 31.08 -3.24
N ASP A 61 12.45 30.63 -1.98
CA ASP A 61 11.47 29.57 -1.67
C ASP A 61 10.07 30.12 -1.36
N HIS A 62 9.87 31.45 -1.43
CA HIS A 62 8.59 32.04 -1.03
C HIS A 62 7.66 32.21 -2.23
N ALA A 63 6.37 31.97 -2.00
CA ALA A 63 5.31 32.19 -2.98
C ALA A 63 4.03 32.65 -2.29
N ILE A 64 3.02 33.02 -3.08
CA ILE A 64 1.73 33.49 -2.58
C ILE A 64 0.74 32.34 -2.60
N TRP A 65 0.09 32.11 -1.46
CA TRP A 65 -1.04 31.20 -1.27
C TRP A 65 -2.36 31.98 -1.22
N TRP A 66 -3.30 31.60 -2.07
CA TRP A 66 -4.66 32.14 -2.08
C TRP A 66 -5.62 31.25 -1.28
N GLU A 67 -5.96 31.67 -0.06
CA GLU A 67 -6.70 30.87 0.91
C GLU A 67 -8.09 30.47 0.41
N GLN A 68 -8.88 31.41 -0.12
CA GLN A 68 -10.27 31.13 -0.54
C GLN A 68 -10.34 30.11 -1.68
N LYS A 69 -9.36 30.12 -2.57
CA LYS A 69 -9.25 29.17 -3.70
C LYS A 69 -8.42 27.94 -3.37
N ARG A 70 -7.74 27.94 -2.24
CA ARG A 70 -6.77 26.88 -1.86
C ARG A 70 -5.77 26.61 -2.97
N GLN A 71 -5.16 27.65 -3.49
CA GLN A 71 -4.29 27.60 -4.64
C GLN A 71 -3.02 28.42 -4.41
N TRP A 72 -1.87 27.88 -4.82
CA TRP A 72 -0.62 28.59 -4.93
C TRP A 72 -0.55 29.38 -6.24
N LEU A 73 -0.06 30.60 -6.19
CA LEU A 73 0.12 31.47 -7.34
C LEU A 73 1.55 31.29 -7.89
N LEU A 74 1.82 30.18 -8.53
CA LEU A 74 3.17 29.79 -8.97
C LEU A 74 3.54 30.31 -10.37
N GLN A 75 2.54 30.70 -11.17
CA GLN A 75 2.77 31.23 -12.51
C GLN A 75 3.10 32.72 -12.42
N THR A 76 4.38 33.03 -12.18
CA THR A 76 4.84 34.40 -11.93
C THR A 76 4.59 35.38 -13.08
N HIS A 77 4.45 34.88 -14.31
CA HIS A 77 4.14 35.65 -15.51
C HIS A 77 2.62 35.89 -15.72
N TRP A 78 1.76 35.27 -14.90
CA TRP A 78 0.33 35.53 -14.96
C TRP A 78 -0.02 36.80 -14.18
N THR A 79 -1.03 37.51 -14.71
CA THR A 79 -1.55 38.72 -14.08
C THR A 79 -2.58 38.41 -13.00
N LEU A 80 -2.88 39.39 -12.15
CA LEU A 80 -3.94 39.29 -11.15
C LEU A 80 -5.30 39.00 -11.79
N ASP A 81 -5.60 39.67 -12.92
CA ASP A 81 -6.83 39.41 -13.69
C ASP A 81 -6.90 37.98 -14.21
N LYS A 82 -5.78 37.46 -14.70
CA LYS A 82 -5.75 36.08 -15.21
C LYS A 82 -6.02 35.05 -14.11
N TYR A 83 -5.60 35.31 -12.89
CA TYR A 83 -5.96 34.48 -11.72
C TYR A 83 -7.36 34.78 -11.19
N GLY A 84 -7.96 35.93 -11.54
CA GLY A 84 -9.22 36.39 -11.00
C GLY A 84 -9.12 36.94 -9.59
N ILE A 85 -7.97 37.54 -9.24
CA ILE A 85 -7.72 38.09 -7.89
C ILE A 85 -8.33 39.48 -7.78
N LEU A 86 -9.15 39.69 -6.77
CA LEU A 86 -9.83 40.93 -6.45
C LEU A 86 -9.34 41.51 -5.12
N ALA A 87 -9.80 42.68 -4.75
CA ALA A 87 -9.38 43.38 -3.51
C ALA A 87 -9.71 42.63 -2.22
N ASP A 88 -10.69 41.74 -2.22
CA ASP A 88 -11.11 40.91 -1.09
C ASP A 88 -10.34 39.57 -0.99
N ALA A 89 -9.37 39.34 -1.87
CA ALA A 89 -8.58 38.12 -1.86
C ALA A 89 -7.71 38.05 -0.61
N ARG A 90 -7.80 36.92 0.11
CA ARG A 90 -6.93 36.61 1.25
C ARG A 90 -5.69 35.87 0.77
N LEU A 91 -4.59 36.61 0.71
CA LEU A 91 -3.32 36.12 0.20
C LEU A 91 -2.30 36.01 1.35
N PHE A 92 -1.57 34.91 1.37
CA PHE A 92 -0.48 34.66 2.32
C PHE A 92 0.84 34.49 1.56
N PHE A 93 1.84 35.26 1.93
CA PHE A 93 3.19 35.15 1.40
C PHE A 93 4.04 34.34 2.38
N GLY A 94 4.54 33.19 1.96
CA GLY A 94 5.30 32.30 2.82
C GLY A 94 6.11 31.24 2.08
N PRO A 95 6.95 30.47 2.81
CA PRO A 95 7.79 29.46 2.21
C PRO A 95 6.97 28.30 1.66
N GLN A 96 7.40 27.80 0.52
CA GLN A 96 6.82 26.62 -0.11
C GLN A 96 7.27 25.33 0.58
N HIS A 97 8.48 25.29 1.13
CA HIS A 97 9.00 24.18 1.91
C HIS A 97 8.86 24.45 3.40
N ARG A 98 8.22 23.53 4.10
CA ARG A 98 7.97 23.66 5.54
C ARG A 98 8.32 22.37 6.27
N PRO A 99 8.73 22.44 7.55
CA PRO A 99 9.04 21.27 8.33
C PRO A 99 7.80 20.39 8.53
N VAL A 100 7.97 19.08 8.36
CA VAL A 100 6.99 18.05 8.74
C VAL A 100 7.72 16.91 9.45
N ILE A 101 6.98 16.14 10.24
CA ILE A 101 7.49 14.94 10.87
C ILE A 101 6.89 13.74 10.12
N LEU A 102 7.72 12.92 9.51
CA LEU A 102 7.32 11.68 8.87
C LEU A 102 7.59 10.50 9.80
N ARG A 103 6.55 9.78 10.18
CA ARG A 103 6.68 8.48 10.81
C ARG A 103 6.74 7.41 9.72
N LEU A 104 7.83 6.67 9.68
CA LEU A 104 8.12 5.63 8.70
C LEU A 104 7.40 4.31 9.02
N PRO A 105 7.35 3.34 8.09
CA PRO A 105 6.79 2.01 8.36
C PRO A 105 7.45 1.30 9.55
N ASN A 106 8.77 1.48 9.76
CA ASN A 106 9.50 0.97 10.92
C ASN A 106 9.26 1.78 12.22
N ARG A 107 8.30 2.70 12.20
CA ARG A 107 7.90 3.59 13.29
C ARG A 107 8.94 4.62 13.76
N ARG A 108 10.07 4.72 13.10
CA ARG A 108 10.99 5.84 13.34
C ARG A 108 10.43 7.11 12.76
N ALA A 109 10.78 8.23 13.38
CA ALA A 109 10.30 9.55 12.97
C ALA A 109 11.46 10.38 12.39
N LEU A 110 11.19 11.02 11.25
CA LEU A 110 12.10 11.96 10.59
C LEU A 110 11.46 13.32 10.52
N ARG A 111 12.19 14.37 10.91
CA ARG A 111 11.82 15.76 10.65
C ARG A 111 12.55 16.23 9.39
N LEU A 112 11.81 16.72 8.42
CA LEU A 112 12.35 17.19 7.15
C LEU A 112 11.52 18.34 6.60
N HIS A 113 12.06 19.10 5.65
CA HIS A 113 11.30 20.08 4.89
C HIS A 113 10.61 19.40 3.70
N ALA A 114 9.30 19.50 3.65
CA ALA A 114 8.50 19.01 2.54
C ALA A 114 7.92 20.17 1.73
N SER A 115 7.73 19.99 0.43
CA SER A 115 7.04 20.96 -0.40
C SER A 115 5.53 20.97 -0.10
N PHE A 116 5.02 22.16 0.16
CA PHE A 116 3.59 22.41 0.38
C PHE A 116 2.90 22.92 -0.89
N SER A 117 3.66 23.23 -1.92
CA SER A 117 3.17 23.77 -3.19
C SER A 117 3.09 22.75 -4.32
N ASN A 118 3.90 21.70 -4.26
CA ASN A 118 3.94 20.69 -5.32
C ASN A 118 3.27 19.39 -4.86
N PRO A 119 2.22 18.90 -5.56
CA PRO A 119 1.61 17.61 -5.24
C PRO A 119 2.56 16.43 -5.45
N ARG A 120 3.44 16.50 -6.44
CA ARG A 120 4.38 15.44 -6.81
C ARG A 120 5.45 15.17 -5.76
N THR A 121 5.74 16.14 -4.88
CA THR A 121 7.00 16.17 -4.13
C THR A 121 7.04 15.20 -2.97
N VAL A 122 5.92 14.94 -2.30
CA VAL A 122 5.95 14.14 -1.07
C VAL A 122 6.26 12.68 -1.35
N ILE A 123 5.72 12.12 -2.43
CA ILE A 123 5.93 10.72 -2.80
C ILE A 123 7.21 10.55 -3.62
N LEU A 124 7.50 11.49 -4.51
CA LEU A 124 8.63 11.39 -5.44
C LEU A 124 9.94 11.91 -4.89
N SER A 125 9.90 12.75 -3.84
CA SER A 125 11.12 13.21 -3.14
C SER A 125 11.69 12.17 -2.18
N LEU A 126 10.88 11.21 -1.74
CA LEU A 126 11.32 10.17 -0.81
C LEU A 126 12.41 9.26 -1.39
N PRO A 127 12.40 8.88 -2.67
CA PRO A 127 13.51 8.13 -3.27
C PRO A 127 14.82 8.91 -3.30
N GLN A 128 14.74 10.23 -3.43
CA GLN A 128 15.92 11.10 -3.46
C GLN A 128 16.52 11.30 -2.06
N LEU A 129 15.67 11.35 -1.03
CA LEU A 129 16.08 11.35 0.39
C LEU A 129 16.63 9.99 0.82
N PHE A 130 16.05 8.93 0.32
CA PHE A 130 16.39 7.56 0.67
C PHE A 130 16.89 6.86 -0.59
N SER A 131 18.14 7.14 -0.98
CA SER A 131 18.78 6.42 -2.10
C SER A 131 18.60 4.91 -1.87
N GLY A 132 17.63 4.29 -2.55
CA GLY A 132 17.31 2.86 -2.38
C GLY A 132 15.84 2.52 -2.21
N ILE A 133 14.89 3.48 -2.15
CA ILE A 133 13.48 3.13 -2.31
C ILE A 133 13.15 3.20 -3.80
N ARG A 134 13.10 2.04 -4.42
CA ARG A 134 12.50 1.87 -5.75
C ARG A 134 10.98 1.91 -5.59
N HIS A 135 10.27 2.37 -6.59
CA HIS A 135 8.80 2.36 -6.62
C HIS A 135 8.13 3.23 -5.54
N PRO A 136 8.46 4.54 -5.52
CA PRO A 136 7.86 5.48 -4.56
C PRO A 136 6.34 5.63 -4.73
N GLU A 137 5.79 5.32 -5.89
CA GLU A 137 4.37 5.33 -6.19
C GLU A 137 3.55 4.30 -5.39
N GLU A 138 4.20 3.32 -4.78
CA GLU A 138 3.56 2.39 -3.85
C GLU A 138 3.25 3.04 -2.49
N LEU A 139 3.94 4.14 -2.17
CA LEU A 139 3.86 4.84 -0.89
C LEU A 139 2.85 6.00 -0.93
N SER A 140 2.31 6.35 0.21
CA SER A 140 1.54 7.58 0.41
C SER A 140 1.55 8.00 1.88
N LEU A 141 0.93 9.14 2.16
CA LEU A 141 0.87 9.71 3.50
C LEU A 141 -0.49 9.48 4.14
N LEU A 142 -0.47 9.12 5.41
CA LEU A 142 -1.63 8.91 6.26
C LEU A 142 -1.63 9.93 7.40
N ARG A 143 -2.78 10.59 7.65
CA ARG A 143 -2.93 11.51 8.78
C ARG A 143 -2.96 10.76 10.11
N LYS A 144 -2.38 11.33 11.15
CA LYS A 144 -2.54 10.85 12.53
C LYS A 144 -4.02 10.98 12.96
N LYS A 145 -4.52 10.04 13.77
CA LYS A 145 -5.84 10.15 14.41
C LYS A 145 -5.85 11.32 15.39
N LYS A 146 -6.88 12.16 15.34
CA LYS A 146 -6.98 13.39 16.18
C LYS A 146 -7.16 13.17 17.69
N LYS A 147 -7.12 11.95 18.21
CA LYS A 147 -7.18 11.71 19.65
C LYS A 147 -5.84 12.08 20.31
N LYS A 148 -5.91 12.77 21.45
CA LYS A 148 -4.76 13.06 22.32
C LYS A 148 -4.25 11.74 22.95
N GLU A 149 -3.55 10.95 22.19
CA GLU A 149 -2.78 9.84 22.71
C GLU A 149 -1.41 10.39 23.07
N LYS A 150 -1.05 10.30 24.36
CA LYS A 150 0.34 10.45 24.78
C LYS A 150 1.09 9.22 24.26
N GLU A 151 1.61 9.32 23.05
CA GLU A 151 2.61 8.38 22.58
C GLU A 151 3.92 8.72 23.33
N PRO A 152 4.74 7.70 23.69
CA PRO A 152 6.04 7.95 24.28
C PRO A 152 6.84 8.88 23.37
N GLU A 153 7.65 9.74 23.96
CA GLU A 153 8.58 10.62 23.23
C GLU A 153 9.53 9.71 22.43
N GLU A 154 9.32 9.68 21.13
CA GLU A 154 10.17 8.93 20.23
C GLU A 154 11.32 9.81 19.76
N GLU A 155 12.48 9.20 19.58
CA GLU A 155 13.64 9.82 18.98
C GLU A 155 13.31 10.28 17.56
N VAL A 156 13.36 11.58 17.32
CA VAL A 156 13.12 12.18 16.00
C VAL A 156 14.46 12.52 15.38
N TYR A 157 14.78 11.90 14.26
CA TYR A 157 15.95 12.26 13.46
C TYR A 157 15.68 13.56 12.71
N ASP A 158 16.44 14.62 13.04
CA ASP A 158 16.25 15.94 12.44
C ASP A 158 17.15 16.10 11.20
N LEU A 159 16.54 16.10 10.04
CA LEU A 159 17.20 16.32 8.75
C LEU A 159 17.00 17.75 8.21
N THR A 160 16.38 18.64 8.97
CA THR A 160 16.11 20.03 8.52
C THR A 160 17.39 20.86 8.41
N GLN A 161 18.44 20.48 9.13
CA GLN A 161 19.74 21.18 9.16
C GLN A 161 20.77 20.54 8.22
N VAL A 162 20.43 19.50 7.47
CA VAL A 162 21.32 18.92 6.46
C VAL A 162 21.48 19.93 5.34
N VAL A 163 22.49 20.78 5.46
CA VAL A 163 22.86 21.76 4.42
C VAL A 163 23.56 21.00 3.31
N LEU A 164 22.99 21.03 2.13
CA LEU A 164 23.66 20.55 0.93
C LEU A 164 24.85 21.44 0.64
N ALA A 165 26.03 20.83 0.47
CA ALA A 165 27.23 21.54 0.06
C ALA A 165 26.98 22.21 -1.30
N GLY A 166 26.81 23.55 -1.30
CA GLY A 166 26.54 24.30 -2.51
C GLY A 166 25.77 25.61 -2.32
N GLY A 167 25.39 25.98 -1.09
CA GLY A 167 24.92 27.32 -0.74
C GLY A 167 23.58 27.76 -1.34
N VAL A 168 22.79 26.87 -1.92
CA VAL A 168 21.43 27.15 -2.38
C VAL A 168 20.51 26.16 -1.69
N ALA A 169 19.71 26.65 -0.74
CA ALA A 169 18.58 25.89 -0.21
C ALA A 169 17.61 25.58 -1.35
N PRO A 170 16.82 24.68 -1.19
CA PRO A 170 16.72 23.24 -1.05
C PRO A 170 16.58 22.55 -2.38
N VAL A 171 17.69 22.21 -3.02
CA VAL A 171 17.70 21.38 -4.22
C VAL A 171 17.67 19.88 -3.85
N LEU A 172 17.22 19.52 -2.68
CA LEU A 172 16.93 18.13 -2.28
C LEU A 172 15.90 17.44 -3.23
N PHE A 173 15.37 18.19 -4.21
CA PHE A 173 14.21 17.76 -4.99
C PHE A 173 14.39 17.89 -6.52
N ARG A 174 15.61 18.13 -7.01
CA ARG A 174 15.90 18.08 -8.44
C ARG A 174 17.00 17.04 -8.72
N GLY A 175 16.60 15.81 -9.05
CA GLY A 175 17.29 14.86 -9.95
C GLY A 175 18.82 14.69 -9.90
N MET A 176 19.50 15.07 -8.79
CA MET A 176 20.91 14.79 -8.60
C MET A 176 21.13 13.89 -7.39
N PRO A 177 22.10 12.94 -7.45
CA PRO A 177 22.50 12.23 -6.25
C PRO A 177 22.94 13.27 -5.23
N ALA A 178 22.20 13.34 -4.12
CA ALA A 178 22.54 14.20 -3.01
C ALA A 178 23.90 13.73 -2.48
N HIS A 179 24.94 14.47 -2.77
CA HIS A 179 26.18 14.36 -2.03
C HIS A 179 25.91 15.03 -0.69
N PHE A 180 25.51 14.22 0.29
CA PHE A 180 25.45 14.66 1.66
C PHE A 180 26.86 15.10 2.07
N SER A 181 27.00 16.30 2.58
CA SER A 181 28.28 16.80 3.05
C SER A 181 28.79 16.08 4.32
N ASP A 182 27.91 15.36 5.00
CA ASP A 182 28.22 14.52 6.15
C ASP A 182 27.89 13.06 5.87
N SER A 183 28.93 12.30 5.52
CA SER A 183 28.83 10.86 5.25
C SER A 183 28.29 10.07 6.44
N ALA A 184 28.56 10.51 7.67
CA ALA A 184 28.16 9.81 8.88
C ALA A 184 26.63 9.89 9.11
N GLN A 185 26.01 11.04 8.87
CA GLN A 185 24.54 11.16 8.98
C GLN A 185 23.82 10.38 7.89
N THR A 186 24.35 10.36 6.69
CA THR A 186 23.79 9.59 5.58
C THR A 186 23.87 8.10 5.88
N GLU A 187 25.00 7.64 6.39
CA GLU A 187 25.21 6.25 6.75
C GLU A 187 24.30 5.83 7.92
N ALA A 188 24.13 6.68 8.93
CA ALA A 188 23.21 6.46 10.05
C ALA A 188 21.75 6.35 9.58
N CYS A 189 21.32 7.24 8.68
CA CYS A 189 20.00 7.18 8.05
C CYS A 189 19.80 5.88 7.26
N TYR A 190 20.76 5.53 6.43
CA TYR A 190 20.69 4.29 5.65
C TYR A 190 20.59 3.06 6.56
N HIS A 191 21.41 3.00 7.62
CA HIS A 191 21.34 1.90 8.58
C HIS A 191 20.01 1.83 9.33
N MET A 192 19.44 2.97 9.69
CA MET A 192 18.13 3.05 10.32
C MET A 192 17.02 2.53 9.40
N LEU A 193 17.14 2.78 8.09
CA LEU A 193 16.14 2.39 7.10
C LEU A 193 16.28 0.95 6.62
N SER A 194 17.52 0.45 6.53
CA SER A 194 17.84 -0.86 5.94
C SER A 194 17.93 -2.00 6.96
N ARG A 195 17.76 -1.71 8.26
CA ARG A 195 17.77 -2.72 9.32
C ARG A 195 16.41 -2.80 10.02
N PRO A 196 15.88 -4.01 10.26
CA PRO A 196 14.66 -4.17 11.01
C PRO A 196 14.84 -3.70 12.46
N GLN A 197 13.77 -3.15 13.01
CA GLN A 197 13.74 -2.76 14.41
C GLN A 197 13.64 -3.99 15.33
N PRO A 198 14.14 -3.92 16.57
CA PRO A 198 13.90 -4.97 17.54
C PRO A 198 12.39 -5.15 17.79
N PRO A 199 11.96 -6.30 18.34
CA PRO A 199 10.58 -6.52 18.74
C PRO A 199 10.11 -5.39 19.67
N PRO A 200 8.88 -4.87 19.48
CA PRO A 200 8.36 -3.79 20.31
C PRO A 200 8.09 -4.27 21.74
N ASP A 201 8.07 -3.32 22.67
CA ASP A 201 7.64 -3.58 24.04
C ASP A 201 6.19 -4.10 24.05
N PRO A 202 5.91 -5.26 24.65
CA PRO A 202 4.57 -5.80 24.76
C PRO A 202 3.56 -4.86 25.45
N LEU A 203 3.99 -4.07 26.41
CA LEU A 203 3.14 -3.08 27.07
C LEU A 203 2.72 -1.98 26.09
N LEU A 204 3.66 -1.52 25.27
CA LEU A 204 3.35 -0.56 24.21
C LEU A 204 2.30 -1.14 23.25
N LEU A 205 2.47 -2.39 22.80
CA LEU A 205 1.52 -3.05 21.89
C LEU A 205 0.10 -3.10 22.44
N GLN A 206 -0.05 -3.35 23.74
CA GLN A 206 -1.37 -3.43 24.37
C GLN A 206 -2.12 -2.09 24.40
N HIS A 207 -1.39 -0.97 24.43
CA HIS A 207 -1.95 0.37 24.49
C HIS A 207 -2.20 1.00 23.12
N LEU A 208 -1.57 0.48 22.07
CA LEU A 208 -1.77 1.01 20.72
C LEU A 208 -3.19 0.72 20.20
N PRO A 209 -3.81 1.69 19.50
CA PRO A 209 -5.13 1.52 18.92
C PRO A 209 -5.11 0.46 17.82
N ARG A 210 -6.10 -0.41 17.84
CA ARG A 210 -6.29 -1.49 16.87
C ARG A 210 -7.70 -1.45 16.31
N PRO A 211 -7.90 -1.77 15.02
CA PRO A 211 -9.22 -1.95 14.48
C PRO A 211 -9.86 -3.20 15.09
N SER A 212 -11.07 -3.08 15.64
CA SER A 212 -11.83 -4.20 16.20
C SER A 212 -12.91 -4.71 15.26
N SER A 213 -13.15 -4.00 14.16
CA SER A 213 -14.19 -4.26 13.19
C SER A 213 -13.81 -3.76 11.80
N LEU A 214 -14.55 -4.20 10.78
CA LEU A 214 -14.41 -3.65 9.43
C LEU A 214 -14.69 -2.14 9.38
N VAL A 215 -15.58 -1.64 10.24
CA VAL A 215 -15.85 -0.19 10.35
C VAL A 215 -14.61 0.56 10.82
N ASP A 216 -13.87 0.02 11.79
CA ASP A 216 -12.61 0.62 12.24
C ASP A 216 -11.55 0.60 11.12
N LYS A 217 -11.50 -0.48 10.33
CA LYS A 217 -10.63 -0.56 9.14
C LYS A 217 -11.00 0.53 8.12
N THR A 218 -12.29 0.83 7.90
CA THR A 218 -12.71 1.94 7.01
C THR A 218 -12.27 3.30 7.54
N GLN A 219 -12.27 3.51 8.85
CA GLN A 219 -11.79 4.75 9.47
C GLN A 219 -10.28 4.91 9.33
N LEU A 220 -9.52 3.81 9.39
CA LEU A 220 -8.09 3.83 9.12
C LEU A 220 -7.82 4.31 7.69
N HIS A 221 -8.44 3.67 6.70
CA HIS A 221 -8.22 3.99 5.29
C HIS A 221 -8.78 5.37 4.87
N SER A 222 -9.73 5.93 5.62
CA SER A 222 -10.25 7.28 5.35
C SER A 222 -9.25 8.40 5.64
N ARG A 223 -8.15 8.11 6.33
CA ARG A 223 -7.15 9.10 6.74
C ARG A 223 -6.04 9.33 5.71
N TRP A 224 -6.03 8.60 4.61
CA TRP A 224 -5.08 8.83 3.53
C TRP A 224 -5.15 10.25 3.01
N LEU A 225 -3.99 10.84 2.71
CA LEU A 225 -3.90 12.04 1.91
C LEU A 225 -4.04 11.67 0.43
N ASP A 226 -4.57 12.60 -0.34
CA ASP A 226 -4.65 12.50 -1.78
C ASP A 226 -3.26 12.81 -2.37
N SER A 227 -2.66 11.84 -3.03
CA SER A 227 -1.32 11.93 -3.58
C SER A 227 -1.22 12.88 -4.80
N SER A 228 -2.36 13.23 -5.40
CA SER A 228 -2.44 14.17 -6.52
C SER A 228 -2.54 15.63 -6.10
N ARG A 229 -2.65 15.92 -4.78
CA ARG A 229 -2.81 17.27 -4.25
C ARG A 229 -1.66 17.64 -3.33
N CYS A 230 -1.28 18.91 -3.34
CA CYS A 230 -0.24 19.41 -2.45
C CYS A 230 -0.69 19.40 -0.97
N LEU A 231 0.27 19.39 -0.04
CA LEU A 231 -0.01 19.33 1.40
C LEU A 231 -0.85 20.51 1.89
N MET A 232 -0.58 21.70 1.37
CA MET A 232 -1.31 22.93 1.73
C MET A 232 -2.80 22.84 1.37
N GLN A 233 -3.12 22.34 0.18
CA GLN A 233 -4.50 22.14 -0.26
C GLN A 233 -5.29 21.20 0.65
N GLN A 234 -4.60 20.30 1.32
CA GLN A 234 -5.22 19.31 2.21
C GLN A 234 -5.24 19.78 3.68
N GLY A 235 -4.75 21.00 3.97
CA GLY A 235 -4.75 21.59 5.31
C GLY A 235 -3.75 20.92 6.25
N VAL A 236 -2.63 20.42 5.73
CA VAL A 236 -1.46 20.03 6.50
C VAL A 236 -0.74 21.30 6.94
N LYS A 237 -0.27 21.36 8.18
CA LYS A 237 0.45 22.50 8.75
C LYS A 237 1.92 22.16 8.96
N ALA A 238 2.75 23.20 9.08
CA ALA A 238 4.13 23.06 9.50
C ALA A 238 4.22 22.35 10.85
N GLY A 239 5.12 21.37 10.96
CA GLY A 239 5.27 20.56 12.17
C GLY A 239 4.28 19.41 12.35
N ASP A 240 3.30 19.27 11.46
CA ASP A 240 2.38 18.14 11.53
C ASP A 240 3.13 16.81 11.37
N MET A 241 2.64 15.79 12.10
CA MET A 241 3.12 14.43 11.99
C MET A 241 2.24 13.66 10.99
N LEU A 242 2.87 13.11 9.96
CA LEU A 242 2.27 12.27 8.94
C LEU A 242 2.91 10.88 8.96
N TRP A 243 2.16 9.87 8.63
CA TRP A 243 2.66 8.50 8.53
C TRP A 243 2.92 8.18 7.07
N LEU A 244 4.14 7.81 6.75
CA LEU A 244 4.50 7.25 5.46
C LEU A 244 4.21 5.76 5.49
N ARG A 245 3.40 5.26 4.56
CA ARG A 245 3.06 3.84 4.46
C ARG A 245 2.95 3.41 3.00
N PHE A 246 3.20 2.14 2.76
CA PHE A 246 2.81 1.53 1.50
C PHE A 246 1.28 1.52 1.42
N LYS A 247 0.76 2.17 0.38
CA LYS A 247 -0.69 2.34 0.14
C LYS A 247 -1.20 1.32 -0.84
N TYR A 248 -0.40 1.05 -1.88
CA TYR A 248 -0.76 0.11 -2.93
C TYR A 248 -0.02 -1.21 -2.74
N TYR A 249 -0.77 -2.26 -2.51
CA TYR A 249 -0.27 -3.61 -2.25
C TYR A 249 -0.05 -4.37 -3.57
N SER A 250 0.80 -3.82 -4.42
CA SER A 250 1.25 -4.41 -5.66
C SER A 250 2.77 -4.32 -5.74
N PHE A 251 3.44 -5.16 -4.95
CA PHE A 251 4.89 -5.15 -4.78
C PHE A 251 5.55 -5.86 -5.95
N PHE A 252 5.84 -5.07 -6.94
CA PHE A 252 6.47 -5.49 -8.15
C PHE A 252 7.99 -5.54 -7.97
N ASP A 253 8.64 -6.56 -8.54
CA ASP A 253 10.10 -6.66 -8.66
C ASP A 253 10.86 -6.42 -7.33
N LEU A 254 10.42 -7.12 -6.26
CA LEU A 254 11.07 -7.03 -4.96
C LEU A 254 12.33 -7.90 -4.95
N ASP A 255 13.50 -7.27 -5.15
CA ASP A 255 14.81 -7.91 -5.10
C ASP A 255 15.59 -7.49 -3.84
N PRO A 256 15.86 -8.41 -2.91
CA PRO A 256 16.60 -8.12 -1.70
C PRO A 256 18.01 -7.54 -1.91
N LYS A 257 18.63 -7.81 -3.05
CA LYS A 257 20.00 -7.36 -3.33
C LYS A 257 20.05 -5.91 -3.79
N THR A 258 19.05 -5.51 -4.56
CA THR A 258 19.01 -4.17 -5.16
C THR A 258 18.17 -3.18 -4.36
N ASP A 259 17.35 -3.68 -3.41
CA ASP A 259 16.30 -2.90 -2.76
C ASP A 259 16.19 -3.15 -1.23
N PRO A 260 17.31 -3.10 -0.48
CA PRO A 260 17.31 -3.48 0.93
C PRO A 260 16.47 -2.55 1.81
N VAL A 261 16.40 -1.26 1.48
CA VAL A 261 15.60 -0.27 2.21
C VAL A 261 14.12 -0.57 2.02
N ARG A 262 13.67 -0.72 0.77
CA ARG A 262 12.27 -1.03 0.45
C ARG A 262 11.85 -2.37 1.08
N LEU A 263 12.69 -3.40 0.97
CA LEU A 263 12.46 -4.69 1.60
C LEU A 263 12.24 -4.55 3.12
N THR A 264 13.13 -3.83 3.80
CA THR A 264 13.07 -3.64 5.25
C THR A 264 11.84 -2.83 5.66
N GLN A 265 11.55 -1.74 4.98
CA GLN A 265 10.39 -0.91 5.30
C GLN A 265 9.07 -1.65 5.02
N LEU A 266 9.03 -2.47 3.98
CA LEU A 266 7.88 -3.32 3.66
C LEU A 266 7.69 -4.43 4.70
N TYR A 267 8.79 -5.08 5.12
CA TYR A 267 8.78 -6.04 6.22
C TYR A 267 8.26 -5.40 7.51
N GLU A 268 8.71 -4.20 7.84
CA GLU A 268 8.26 -3.48 9.03
C GLU A 268 6.77 -3.15 8.96
N GLN A 269 6.27 -2.69 7.82
CA GLN A 269 4.83 -2.47 7.66
C GLN A 269 4.05 -3.78 7.83
N ALA A 270 4.48 -4.85 7.20
CA ALA A 270 3.85 -6.17 7.33
C ALA A 270 3.82 -6.66 8.78
N ARG A 271 4.92 -6.47 9.51
CA ARG A 271 5.03 -6.82 10.92
C ARG A 271 4.03 -6.03 11.78
N TRP A 272 3.96 -4.72 11.57
CA TRP A 272 3.05 -3.86 12.33
C TRP A 272 1.59 -4.06 11.94
N ASP A 273 1.27 -4.34 10.68
CA ASP A 273 -0.08 -4.69 10.26
C ASP A 273 -0.61 -5.93 11.00
N LEU A 274 0.26 -6.92 11.24
CA LEU A 274 -0.09 -8.12 12.01
C LEU A 274 -0.16 -7.84 13.52
N LEU A 275 0.83 -7.13 14.08
CA LEU A 275 0.88 -6.82 15.51
C LEU A 275 -0.26 -5.90 15.95
N LEU A 276 -0.73 -5.01 15.07
CA LEU A 276 -1.86 -4.12 15.31
C LEU A 276 -3.19 -4.68 14.82
N GLU A 277 -3.22 -5.93 14.38
CA GLU A 277 -4.46 -6.60 13.94
C GLU A 277 -5.17 -5.85 12.79
N GLU A 278 -4.41 -5.09 11.96
CA GLU A 278 -4.93 -4.47 10.74
C GLU A 278 -5.22 -5.53 9.67
N ILE A 279 -4.41 -6.60 9.65
CA ILE A 279 -4.62 -7.82 8.85
C ILE A 279 -4.69 -9.00 9.82
N ASP A 280 -5.71 -9.84 9.64
CA ASP A 280 -5.92 -11.01 10.47
C ASP A 280 -5.10 -12.21 9.97
N CYS A 281 -4.62 -13.02 10.93
CA CYS A 281 -3.97 -14.30 10.67
C CYS A 281 -4.43 -15.34 11.69
N THR A 282 -4.28 -16.61 11.37
CA THR A 282 -4.55 -17.72 12.28
C THR A 282 -3.48 -17.80 13.36
N GLU A 283 -3.72 -18.64 14.36
CA GLU A 283 -2.76 -18.90 15.45
C GLU A 283 -1.47 -19.54 14.91
N GLU A 284 -1.61 -20.52 14.03
CA GLU A 284 -0.51 -21.22 13.41
C GLU A 284 0.35 -20.28 12.54
N GLU A 285 -0.31 -19.45 11.74
CA GLU A 285 0.35 -18.41 10.95
C GLU A 285 1.10 -17.42 11.84
N MET A 286 0.50 -17.02 12.97
CA MET A 286 1.17 -16.10 13.91
C MET A 286 2.44 -16.72 14.50
N MET A 287 2.47 -18.02 14.76
CA MET A 287 3.69 -18.69 15.24
C MET A 287 4.80 -18.66 14.19
N VAL A 288 4.46 -18.83 12.92
CA VAL A 288 5.41 -18.72 11.80
C VAL A 288 5.93 -17.28 11.67
N PHE A 289 5.04 -16.29 11.72
CA PHE A 289 5.44 -14.88 11.70
C PHE A 289 6.34 -14.52 12.89
N ALA A 290 6.03 -15.03 14.08
CA ALA A 290 6.87 -14.83 15.26
C ALA A 290 8.24 -15.48 15.09
N ALA A 291 8.30 -16.70 14.58
CA ALA A 291 9.55 -17.44 14.33
C ALA A 291 10.48 -16.71 13.35
N LEU A 292 9.93 -16.12 12.29
CA LEU A 292 10.70 -15.35 11.30
C LEU A 292 11.30 -14.05 11.85
N GLN A 293 10.79 -13.55 12.99
CA GLN A 293 11.32 -12.38 13.68
C GLN A 293 12.44 -12.70 14.67
N VAL A 294 12.60 -13.97 15.06
CA VAL A 294 13.64 -14.37 16.03
C VAL A 294 15.01 -14.28 15.36
N PRO A 295 15.98 -13.53 15.94
CA PRO A 295 17.32 -13.48 15.41
C PRO A 295 17.94 -14.88 15.39
N GLY A 296 18.59 -15.26 14.29
CA GLY A 296 19.37 -16.50 14.26
C GLY A 296 20.55 -16.46 15.23
N GLY A 297 20.95 -17.61 15.74
CA GLY A 297 22.08 -17.73 16.66
C GLY A 297 23.40 -17.17 16.10
N PRO A 298 24.49 -17.14 16.91
CA PRO A 298 25.74 -16.44 16.62
C PRO A 298 26.51 -16.87 15.35
N GLY A 299 26.00 -17.83 14.57
CA GLY A 299 26.54 -18.21 13.26
C GLY A 299 26.13 -17.35 12.07
N ARG A 300 25.28 -16.34 12.25
CA ARG A 300 24.81 -15.47 11.13
C ARG A 300 25.73 -14.30 10.78
N LEU A 301 26.74 -14.02 11.59
CA LEU A 301 27.78 -13.04 11.27
C LEU A 301 28.93 -13.73 10.55
N GLY A 302 28.84 -13.78 9.23
CA GLY A 302 29.99 -14.01 8.36
C GLY A 302 30.37 -15.45 8.11
N VAL A 303 29.63 -16.18 7.30
CA VAL A 303 30.21 -17.13 6.37
C VAL A 303 29.53 -16.93 5.01
N ALA A 304 30.15 -16.14 4.17
CA ALA A 304 29.98 -16.26 2.75
C ALA A 304 30.43 -17.67 2.34
N GLY A 305 29.51 -18.49 1.88
CA GLY A 305 29.88 -19.71 1.19
C GLY A 305 29.65 -21.02 1.92
N VAL A 306 28.42 -21.41 2.16
CA VAL A 306 28.00 -22.79 1.86
C VAL A 306 26.62 -22.67 1.21
N ARG A 307 26.60 -22.66 -0.10
CA ARG A 307 25.42 -23.03 -0.88
C ARG A 307 25.05 -24.45 -0.52
N ALA A 308 24.15 -24.65 0.40
CA ALA A 308 23.33 -25.85 0.35
C ALA A 308 22.48 -25.69 -0.91
N SER A 309 23.01 -26.14 -2.03
CA SER A 309 22.25 -26.42 -3.23
C SER A 309 21.26 -27.50 -2.84
N ILE A 310 20.04 -27.12 -2.46
CA ILE A 310 18.91 -28.02 -2.65
C ILE A 310 18.90 -28.22 -4.15
N PRO A 311 19.04 -29.46 -4.66
CA PRO A 311 19.04 -29.69 -6.09
C PRO A 311 17.68 -29.18 -6.58
N LEU A 312 17.71 -28.13 -7.39
CA LEU A 312 16.65 -27.75 -8.27
C LEU A 312 16.49 -28.93 -9.25
N THR A 313 15.75 -29.94 -8.87
CA THR A 313 15.18 -30.84 -9.85
C THR A 313 14.36 -29.95 -10.76
N PRO A 314 14.65 -29.93 -12.06
CA PRO A 314 13.87 -29.15 -13.00
C PRO A 314 12.42 -29.67 -12.93
N LEU A 315 11.52 -28.85 -12.43
CA LEU A 315 10.09 -29.16 -12.27
C LEU A 315 9.35 -29.17 -13.62
N LEU A 316 10.08 -28.96 -14.71
CA LEU A 316 9.53 -29.02 -16.08
C LEU A 316 10.54 -29.72 -16.99
N PRO A 317 10.12 -30.66 -17.84
CA PRO A 317 10.95 -31.15 -18.93
C PRO A 317 11.32 -29.97 -19.84
N GLN A 318 12.61 -29.84 -20.12
CA GLN A 318 13.17 -28.78 -20.98
C GLN A 318 12.88 -29.03 -22.47
N ASP A 319 11.70 -29.54 -22.82
CA ASP A 319 11.34 -29.78 -24.21
C ASP A 319 10.19 -28.85 -24.63
N SER A 320 10.59 -27.80 -25.23
CA SER A 320 9.93 -26.80 -26.08
C SER A 320 9.82 -25.39 -25.48
N LEU A 321 10.66 -24.51 -26.02
CA LEU A 321 10.64 -23.05 -25.81
C LEU A 321 9.36 -22.33 -26.31
N THR A 322 8.34 -23.10 -26.73
CA THR A 322 7.10 -22.56 -27.32
C THR A 322 5.82 -23.04 -26.65
N ALA A 323 5.87 -23.94 -25.65
CA ALA A 323 4.67 -24.42 -24.98
C ALA A 323 4.29 -23.50 -23.82
N ILE A 324 3.05 -23.00 -23.82
CA ILE A 324 2.48 -22.27 -22.68
C ILE A 324 2.40 -23.24 -21.51
N PRO A 325 2.98 -22.90 -20.34
CA PRO A 325 2.89 -23.75 -19.15
C PRO A 325 1.44 -24.04 -18.76
N GLU A 326 1.14 -25.30 -18.49
CA GLU A 326 -0.19 -25.74 -18.07
C GLU A 326 -0.10 -26.79 -16.95
N LEU A 327 -1.11 -26.84 -16.07
CA LEU A 327 -1.28 -27.90 -15.09
C LEU A 327 -2.41 -28.84 -15.52
N LYS A 328 -2.16 -30.12 -15.38
CA LYS A 328 -3.12 -31.21 -15.69
C LYS A 328 -3.06 -32.21 -14.55
N ASP A 329 -4.13 -32.30 -13.80
CA ASP A 329 -4.18 -33.20 -12.64
C ASP A 329 -5.60 -33.69 -12.35
N HIS A 330 -5.69 -34.78 -11.60
CA HIS A 330 -6.94 -35.18 -10.97
C HIS A 330 -7.13 -34.40 -9.66
N LEU A 331 -8.19 -33.58 -9.58
CA LEU A 331 -8.59 -32.90 -8.38
C LEU A 331 -9.99 -33.29 -7.94
N ARG A 332 -10.25 -33.22 -6.64
CA ARG A 332 -11.61 -33.38 -6.11
C ARG A 332 -12.25 -32.01 -6.00
N ILE A 333 -13.36 -31.81 -6.71
CA ILE A 333 -14.06 -30.53 -6.75
C ILE A 333 -15.37 -30.64 -5.98
N PHE A 334 -15.65 -29.60 -5.18
CA PHE A 334 -16.93 -29.35 -4.55
C PHE A 334 -17.38 -27.93 -4.93
N ARG A 335 -18.64 -27.76 -5.26
CA ARG A 335 -19.25 -26.48 -5.55
C ARG A 335 -20.45 -26.27 -4.64
N ASP A 336 -20.46 -25.16 -3.91
CA ASP A 336 -21.60 -24.69 -3.13
C ASP A 336 -22.49 -23.83 -4.05
N GLY A 337 -23.80 -24.09 -4.06
CA GLY A 337 -24.74 -23.31 -4.88
C GLY A 337 -25.41 -24.06 -6.03
N SER A 338 -25.89 -25.29 -5.82
CA SER A 338 -26.99 -25.82 -6.63
C SER A 338 -28.30 -25.11 -6.28
N PRO A 339 -29.16 -24.73 -7.25
CA PRO A 339 -30.42 -24.06 -6.96
C PRO A 339 -31.24 -24.86 -5.96
N ALA A 340 -31.89 -24.12 -5.04
CA ALA A 340 -32.66 -24.64 -3.94
C ALA A 340 -33.64 -25.74 -4.40
N GLY A 341 -33.41 -26.97 -4.00
CA GLY A 341 -34.35 -28.08 -4.28
C GLY A 341 -33.82 -29.48 -3.99
N GLU A 342 -32.52 -29.74 -3.99
CA GLU A 342 -32.00 -31.08 -3.67
C GLU A 342 -31.01 -31.03 -2.50
N LEU A 343 -31.52 -31.28 -1.31
CA LEU A 343 -30.74 -31.72 -0.14
C LEU A 343 -30.10 -33.08 -0.42
N THR A 344 -29.09 -33.13 -1.29
CA THR A 344 -28.23 -34.28 -1.42
C THR A 344 -26.87 -33.93 -0.85
N LEU A 345 -26.39 -34.76 0.06
CA LEU A 345 -25.00 -34.86 0.55
C LEU A 345 -24.06 -35.14 -0.64
N LYS A 346 -23.92 -34.22 -1.58
CA LYS A 346 -22.98 -34.28 -2.69
C LYS A 346 -21.61 -33.87 -2.20
N GLY A 347 -20.84 -34.85 -1.73
CA GLY A 347 -19.43 -34.68 -1.38
C GLY A 347 -18.55 -34.34 -2.59
N TYR A 348 -17.26 -34.14 -2.34
CA TYR A 348 -16.26 -33.93 -3.36
C TYR A 348 -16.32 -35.02 -4.44
N ARG A 349 -16.30 -34.59 -5.72
CA ARG A 349 -16.19 -35.49 -6.89
C ARG A 349 -14.85 -35.31 -7.56
N GLN A 350 -14.26 -36.37 -8.05
CA GLN A 350 -13.00 -36.33 -8.76
C GLN A 350 -13.24 -35.98 -10.24
N TYR A 351 -12.44 -35.05 -10.74
CA TYR A 351 -12.45 -34.56 -12.11
C TYR A 351 -11.03 -34.49 -12.66
N TRP A 352 -10.90 -34.60 -13.97
CA TRP A 352 -9.69 -34.20 -14.67
C TRP A 352 -9.71 -32.69 -14.88
N VAL A 353 -8.69 -31.98 -14.40
CA VAL A 353 -8.65 -30.51 -14.41
C VAL A 353 -7.47 -30.06 -15.24
N LEU A 354 -7.75 -29.18 -16.20
CA LEU A 354 -6.77 -28.48 -17.02
C LEU A 354 -6.75 -27.02 -16.62
N PHE A 355 -5.57 -26.53 -16.31
CA PHE A 355 -5.36 -25.12 -16.00
C PHE A 355 -4.32 -24.55 -16.94
N LYS A 356 -4.73 -23.63 -17.80
CA LYS A 356 -3.90 -22.99 -18.81
C LYS A 356 -4.13 -21.50 -18.82
N GLU A 357 -3.05 -20.71 -18.88
CA GLU A 357 -3.11 -19.26 -18.77
C GLU A 357 -3.80 -18.82 -17.46
N THR A 358 -4.97 -18.18 -17.55
CA THR A 358 -5.81 -17.79 -16.41
C THR A 358 -7.10 -18.62 -16.32
N THR A 359 -7.22 -19.66 -17.12
CA THR A 359 -8.47 -20.41 -17.30
C THR A 359 -8.34 -21.82 -16.74
N LEU A 360 -9.27 -22.18 -15.87
CA LEU A 360 -9.45 -23.51 -15.29
C LEU A 360 -10.63 -24.20 -15.96
N SER A 361 -10.39 -25.36 -16.54
CA SER A 361 -11.41 -26.19 -17.17
C SER A 361 -11.41 -27.58 -16.53
N TYR A 362 -12.59 -28.21 -16.32
CA TYR A 362 -12.64 -29.55 -15.78
C TYR A 362 -13.60 -30.46 -16.54
N TYR A 363 -13.23 -31.75 -16.57
CA TYR A 363 -13.82 -32.82 -17.36
C TYR A 363 -14.11 -34.02 -16.47
N LYS A 364 -15.01 -34.91 -16.87
CA LYS A 364 -15.31 -36.14 -16.10
C LYS A 364 -14.12 -37.09 -16.04
N SER A 365 -13.36 -37.18 -17.14
CA SER A 365 -12.17 -38.01 -17.27
C SER A 365 -11.13 -37.36 -18.17
N GLN A 366 -9.91 -37.90 -18.16
CA GLN A 366 -8.84 -37.47 -19.04
C GLN A 366 -9.16 -37.69 -20.53
N ASP A 367 -9.88 -38.74 -20.83
CA ASP A 367 -10.24 -39.11 -22.21
C ASP A 367 -11.26 -38.12 -22.80
N GLU A 368 -12.04 -37.45 -21.98
CA GLU A 368 -13.00 -36.42 -22.39
C GLU A 368 -12.37 -35.03 -22.56
N ALA A 369 -11.12 -34.83 -22.16
CA ALA A 369 -10.45 -33.53 -22.23
C ALA A 369 -10.28 -32.91 -23.64
N PRO A 370 -10.24 -33.67 -24.74
CA PRO A 370 -10.28 -33.11 -26.10
C PRO A 370 -11.63 -32.50 -26.50
N GLY A 371 -12.70 -32.79 -25.74
CA GLY A 371 -14.04 -32.28 -25.98
C GLY A 371 -14.40 -31.05 -25.16
N ASP A 372 -15.69 -30.77 -25.03
CA ASP A 372 -16.19 -29.65 -24.26
C ASP A 372 -16.04 -29.88 -22.74
N PRO A 373 -15.52 -28.92 -21.99
CA PRO A 373 -15.41 -29.03 -20.53
C PRO A 373 -16.80 -28.99 -19.88
N ILE A 374 -16.94 -29.69 -18.75
CA ILE A 374 -18.15 -29.56 -17.90
C ILE A 374 -18.32 -28.09 -17.48
N GLN A 375 -17.22 -27.45 -17.15
CA GLN A 375 -17.19 -26.03 -16.85
C GLN A 375 -15.82 -25.45 -17.15
N GLN A 376 -15.83 -24.18 -17.59
CA GLN A 376 -14.65 -23.37 -17.79
C GLN A 376 -14.76 -22.08 -16.97
N LEU A 377 -13.72 -21.74 -16.22
CA LEU A 377 -13.67 -20.59 -15.32
C LEU A 377 -12.43 -19.76 -15.59
N ASN A 378 -12.61 -18.49 -15.87
CA ASN A 378 -11.49 -17.55 -15.88
C ASN A 378 -11.27 -17.04 -14.44
N LEU A 379 -10.08 -17.29 -13.89
CA LEU A 379 -9.75 -16.95 -12.52
C LEU A 379 -9.31 -15.48 -12.35
N LYS A 380 -9.12 -14.73 -13.40
CA LYS A 380 -8.71 -13.32 -13.31
C LYS A 380 -9.74 -12.53 -12.50
N GLY A 381 -9.30 -11.93 -11.39
CA GLY A 381 -10.17 -11.19 -10.46
C GLY A 381 -11.01 -12.05 -9.51
N CYS A 382 -10.85 -13.39 -9.52
CA CYS A 382 -11.38 -14.24 -8.46
C CYS A 382 -10.60 -14.06 -7.18
N GLU A 383 -11.22 -14.36 -6.07
CA GLU A 383 -10.54 -14.46 -4.79
C GLU A 383 -10.08 -15.89 -4.56
N VAL A 384 -8.81 -16.07 -4.17
CA VAL A 384 -8.19 -17.37 -3.96
C VAL A 384 -7.82 -17.49 -2.49
N VAL A 385 -8.53 -18.35 -1.78
CA VAL A 385 -8.39 -18.50 -0.32
C VAL A 385 -7.79 -19.87 0.00
N PRO A 386 -6.71 -19.94 0.80
CA PRO A 386 -6.18 -21.21 1.29
C PRO A 386 -7.15 -21.83 2.31
N ASP A 387 -7.43 -23.11 2.18
CA ASP A 387 -8.19 -23.92 3.16
C ASP A 387 -7.39 -25.19 3.46
N VAL A 388 -6.34 -25.03 4.26
CA VAL A 388 -5.33 -26.05 4.54
C VAL A 388 -5.30 -26.39 6.02
N ASN A 389 -5.23 -27.69 6.28
CA ASN A 389 -4.91 -28.25 7.58
C ASN A 389 -3.82 -29.33 7.38
N VAL A 390 -2.57 -28.96 7.67
CA VAL A 390 -1.41 -29.83 7.40
C VAL A 390 -1.45 -31.08 8.27
N SER A 391 -1.78 -30.95 9.54
CA SER A 391 -1.89 -32.09 10.48
C SER A 391 -3.03 -33.04 10.10
N GLY A 392 -4.13 -32.51 9.57
CA GLY A 392 -5.28 -33.29 9.06
C GLY A 392 -5.14 -33.71 7.60
N GLN A 393 -4.00 -33.46 6.93
CA GLN A 393 -3.78 -33.76 5.51
C GLN A 393 -4.88 -33.19 4.60
N LYS A 394 -5.37 -32.01 4.92
CA LYS A 394 -6.36 -31.30 4.13
C LYS A 394 -5.65 -30.21 3.33
N PHE A 395 -5.64 -30.36 2.00
CA PHE A 395 -5.03 -29.39 1.09
C PHE A 395 -6.09 -28.91 0.11
N CYS A 396 -6.82 -27.86 0.48
CA CYS A 396 -7.90 -27.30 -0.33
C CYS A 396 -7.59 -25.85 -0.73
N ILE A 397 -8.04 -25.49 -1.93
CA ILE A 397 -8.08 -24.12 -2.44
C ILE A 397 -9.54 -23.75 -2.58
N LYS A 398 -9.96 -22.69 -1.91
CA LYS A 398 -11.30 -22.11 -2.06
C LYS A 398 -11.20 -20.98 -3.09
N LEU A 399 -12.00 -21.05 -4.12
CA LEU A 399 -12.14 -20.02 -5.13
C LEU A 399 -13.51 -19.33 -4.97
N LEU A 400 -13.50 -18.02 -4.80
CA LEU A 400 -14.71 -17.21 -4.83
C LEU A 400 -14.82 -16.61 -6.25
N VAL A 401 -15.77 -17.12 -7.02
CA VAL A 401 -15.95 -16.76 -8.42
C VAL A 401 -17.15 -15.82 -8.55
N PRO A 402 -16.96 -14.60 -9.07
CA PRO A 402 -18.09 -13.70 -9.33
C PRO A 402 -19.10 -14.32 -10.31
N SER A 403 -20.37 -14.25 -9.97
CA SER A 403 -21.48 -14.68 -10.82
C SER A 403 -22.58 -13.61 -10.86
N PRO A 404 -23.49 -13.61 -11.84
CA PRO A 404 -24.59 -12.64 -11.90
C PRO A 404 -25.47 -12.64 -10.64
N GLU A 405 -25.59 -13.80 -9.99
CA GLU A 405 -26.43 -13.99 -8.79
C GLU A 405 -25.70 -13.72 -7.47
N GLY A 406 -24.41 -13.38 -7.52
CA GLY A 406 -23.56 -13.17 -6.34
C GLY A 406 -22.18 -13.83 -6.46
N MET A 407 -21.69 -14.41 -5.38
CA MET A 407 -20.43 -15.15 -5.35
C MET A 407 -20.71 -16.67 -5.36
N SER A 408 -20.02 -17.39 -6.22
CA SER A 408 -20.05 -18.86 -6.28
C SER A 408 -18.77 -19.40 -5.65
N GLU A 409 -18.90 -20.34 -4.73
CA GLU A 409 -17.76 -21.01 -4.10
C GLU A 409 -17.41 -22.30 -4.81
N LEU A 410 -16.13 -22.45 -5.14
CA LEU A 410 -15.55 -23.65 -5.71
C LEU A 410 -14.38 -24.11 -4.86
N TYR A 411 -14.40 -25.34 -4.42
CA TYR A 411 -13.34 -25.95 -3.63
C TYR A 411 -12.57 -26.95 -4.47
N LEU A 412 -11.25 -26.75 -4.59
CA LEU A 412 -10.33 -27.68 -5.23
C LEU A 412 -9.53 -28.39 -4.14
N ARG A 413 -9.75 -29.70 -3.97
CA ARG A 413 -9.00 -30.51 -3.01
C ARG A 413 -7.89 -31.26 -3.72
N CYS A 414 -6.66 -30.94 -3.32
CA CYS A 414 -5.43 -31.59 -3.78
C CYS A 414 -5.11 -32.83 -2.95
N GLN A 415 -4.30 -33.72 -3.51
CA GLN A 415 -3.92 -35.00 -2.89
C GLN A 415 -2.79 -34.81 -1.89
N ASP A 416 -1.83 -33.96 -2.22
CA ASP A 416 -0.63 -33.72 -1.43
C ASP A 416 -0.20 -32.24 -1.49
N GLU A 417 0.86 -31.90 -0.75
CA GLU A 417 1.39 -30.55 -0.63
C GLU A 417 2.02 -30.05 -1.93
N GLN A 418 2.66 -30.94 -2.71
CA GLN A 418 3.31 -30.57 -3.97
C GLN A 418 2.26 -30.17 -5.01
N GLN A 419 1.21 -30.96 -5.12
CA GLN A 419 0.09 -30.63 -5.99
C GLN A 419 -0.57 -29.34 -5.53
N TYR A 420 -0.86 -29.22 -4.22
CA TYR A 420 -1.44 -28.01 -3.66
C TYR A 420 -0.60 -26.76 -3.95
N ALA A 421 0.72 -26.82 -3.72
CA ALA A 421 1.59 -25.65 -3.92
C ALA A 421 1.59 -25.18 -5.38
N ARG A 422 1.65 -26.10 -6.34
CA ARG A 422 1.61 -25.79 -7.77
C ARG A 422 0.28 -25.15 -8.18
N TRP A 423 -0.82 -25.76 -7.76
CA TRP A 423 -2.17 -25.27 -8.07
C TRP A 423 -2.48 -23.95 -7.38
N MET A 424 -2.09 -23.80 -6.13
CA MET A 424 -2.28 -22.57 -5.37
C MET A 424 -1.49 -21.40 -5.97
N ALA A 425 -0.22 -21.63 -6.34
CA ALA A 425 0.61 -20.63 -7.02
C ALA A 425 -0.01 -20.21 -8.37
N GLY A 426 -0.44 -21.17 -9.17
CA GLY A 426 -1.12 -20.92 -10.44
C GLY A 426 -2.41 -20.11 -10.26
N CYS A 427 -3.27 -20.50 -9.33
CA CYS A 427 -4.52 -19.80 -9.03
C CYS A 427 -4.27 -18.36 -8.54
N ARG A 428 -3.28 -18.14 -7.67
CA ARG A 428 -2.91 -16.79 -7.20
C ARG A 428 -2.41 -15.89 -8.33
N LEU A 429 -1.57 -16.41 -9.22
CA LEU A 429 -1.11 -15.65 -10.38
C LEU A 429 -2.27 -15.34 -11.33
N ALA A 430 -3.12 -16.33 -11.62
CA ALA A 430 -4.26 -16.15 -12.49
C ALA A 430 -5.28 -15.15 -11.94
N SER A 431 -5.50 -15.14 -10.63
CA SER A 431 -6.38 -14.15 -9.99
C SER A 431 -5.89 -12.71 -10.19
N LYS A 432 -4.57 -12.51 -10.29
CA LYS A 432 -3.92 -11.25 -10.61
C LYS A 432 -3.80 -10.99 -12.12
N GLY A 433 -4.29 -11.88 -12.96
CA GLY A 433 -4.21 -11.78 -14.42
C GLY A 433 -2.87 -12.20 -15.02
N ARG A 434 -2.02 -12.89 -14.24
CA ARG A 434 -0.74 -13.45 -14.69
C ARG A 434 -0.89 -14.93 -15.04
N THR A 435 0.09 -15.47 -15.71
CA THR A 435 0.11 -16.90 -16.08
C THR A 435 1.26 -17.62 -15.38
N MET A 436 1.30 -18.94 -15.45
CA MET A 436 2.41 -19.75 -14.93
C MET A 436 3.71 -19.58 -15.71
N ALA A 437 3.69 -18.88 -16.86
CA ALA A 437 4.89 -18.44 -17.57
C ALA A 437 5.61 -17.28 -16.86
N ASP A 438 4.96 -16.64 -15.87
CA ASP A 438 5.57 -15.58 -15.06
C ASP A 438 6.75 -16.14 -14.28
N SER A 439 7.86 -15.38 -14.28
CA SER A 439 9.10 -15.76 -13.58
C SER A 439 8.92 -15.97 -12.08
N SER A 440 7.86 -15.42 -11.49
CA SER A 440 7.54 -15.59 -10.07
C SER A 440 6.86 -16.92 -9.73
N TYR A 441 6.37 -17.69 -10.73
CA TYR A 441 5.63 -18.93 -10.46
C TYR A 441 6.45 -19.95 -9.64
N ALA A 442 7.67 -20.22 -10.05
CA ALA A 442 8.53 -21.17 -9.33
C ALA A 442 8.84 -20.71 -7.90
N SER A 443 9.08 -19.42 -7.72
CA SER A 443 9.33 -18.85 -6.37
C SER A 443 8.09 -18.89 -5.50
N GLU A 444 6.90 -18.67 -6.05
CA GLU A 444 5.63 -18.76 -5.33
C GLU A 444 5.35 -20.21 -4.88
N VAL A 445 5.59 -21.21 -5.75
CA VAL A 445 5.48 -22.64 -5.41
C VAL A 445 6.40 -22.97 -4.23
N GLN A 446 7.67 -22.55 -4.30
CA GLN A 446 8.63 -22.80 -3.23
C GLN A 446 8.25 -22.07 -1.92
N ALA A 447 7.73 -20.87 -2.00
CA ALA A 447 7.25 -20.12 -0.84
C ALA A 447 6.09 -20.85 -0.14
N ILE A 448 5.13 -21.36 -0.90
CA ILE A 448 4.01 -22.15 -0.37
C ILE A 448 4.48 -23.44 0.28
N LEU A 449 5.38 -24.19 -0.36
CA LEU A 449 5.94 -25.42 0.21
C LEU A 449 6.72 -25.16 1.50
N ALA A 450 7.52 -24.11 1.51
CA ALA A 450 8.24 -23.69 2.72
C ALA A 450 7.26 -23.33 3.85
N PHE A 451 6.20 -22.62 3.54
CA PHE A 451 5.16 -22.25 4.51
C PHE A 451 4.43 -23.50 5.07
N LEU A 452 4.08 -24.46 4.22
CA LEU A 452 3.46 -25.72 4.66
C LEU A 452 4.39 -26.55 5.53
N SER A 453 5.70 -26.60 5.21
CA SER A 453 6.68 -27.31 6.02
C SER A 453 6.83 -26.73 7.43
N LEU A 454 6.67 -25.40 7.58
CA LEU A 454 6.67 -24.72 8.87
C LEU A 454 5.44 -25.09 9.73
N GLN A 455 4.32 -25.43 9.11
CA GLN A 455 3.10 -25.84 9.83
C GLN A 455 3.14 -27.31 10.28
N ARG A 456 3.95 -28.17 9.64
CA ARG A 456 4.04 -29.60 10.00
C ARG A 456 4.58 -29.84 11.40
N THR A 457 5.50 -29.02 11.84
CA THR A 457 6.21 -29.20 13.11
C THR A 457 5.43 -28.73 14.32
N GLY A 458 4.31 -28.00 14.12
CA GLY A 458 3.44 -27.52 15.18
C GLY A 458 2.39 -28.50 15.70
N GLY A 459 2.27 -29.69 15.14
CA GLY A 459 1.17 -30.61 15.43
C GLY A 459 1.58 -32.06 15.71
N GLY A 460 2.12 -32.33 16.89
CA GLY A 460 2.09 -33.71 17.40
C GLY A 460 3.44 -34.33 17.78
N GLY A 461 3.61 -34.53 19.06
CA GLY A 461 4.63 -35.44 19.57
C GLY A 461 4.97 -35.20 21.04
N SER A 462 4.15 -35.72 21.95
CA SER A 462 4.65 -36.15 23.23
C SER A 462 5.68 -37.28 22.97
N GLY A 463 6.93 -36.90 22.82
CA GLY A 463 8.05 -37.80 22.66
C GLY A 463 9.27 -37.20 23.34
N ASN A 464 9.75 -37.87 24.40
CA ASN A 464 10.98 -37.57 25.07
C ASN A 464 12.12 -37.34 24.08
N HIS A 465 12.55 -36.09 23.95
CA HIS A 465 13.87 -35.78 23.36
C HIS A 465 14.84 -35.34 24.43
N PRO A 466 16.10 -35.81 24.34
CA PRO A 466 17.12 -35.45 25.28
C PRO A 466 17.41 -33.95 25.22
N GLN A 467 17.48 -33.34 26.39
CA GLN A 467 17.92 -31.98 26.62
C GLN A 467 19.28 -31.74 25.96
N GLY A 468 19.27 -31.06 24.82
CA GLY A 468 20.45 -30.36 24.33
C GLY A 468 20.56 -29.00 25.01
N PRO A 469 21.76 -28.41 25.15
CA PRO A 469 21.97 -27.29 26.05
C PRO A 469 21.17 -26.06 25.68
N ASP A 470 20.49 -25.51 26.68
CA ASP A 470 19.82 -24.21 26.69
C ASP A 470 20.75 -23.08 26.21
N ALA A 471 20.80 -22.85 24.93
CA ALA A 471 21.44 -21.66 24.39
C ALA A 471 20.39 -20.85 23.66
N SER A 472 19.98 -19.77 24.31
CA SER A 472 19.24 -18.60 23.77
C SER A 472 17.78 -18.36 24.17
N ALA A 473 17.21 -19.06 25.14
CA ALA A 473 15.90 -18.67 25.70
C ALA A 473 15.99 -17.49 26.71
N GLU A 474 17.19 -17.16 27.18
CA GLU A 474 17.40 -16.02 28.10
C GLU A 474 17.35 -14.70 27.32
N GLY A 475 16.19 -14.02 27.36
CA GLY A 475 16.00 -12.67 26.83
C GLY A 475 14.92 -12.51 25.77
N LEU A 476 14.38 -13.59 25.19
CA LEU A 476 13.32 -13.47 24.20
C LEU A 476 11.96 -13.32 24.87
N ASN A 477 11.35 -12.12 24.76
CA ASN A 477 9.96 -11.92 25.19
C ASN A 477 9.01 -12.27 24.05
N PRO A 478 8.27 -13.41 24.10
CA PRO A 478 7.40 -13.83 23.00
C PRO A 478 6.24 -12.88 22.77
N TYR A 479 5.86 -12.09 23.75
CA TYR A 479 4.75 -11.12 23.62
C TYR A 479 5.07 -9.94 22.71
N GLY A 480 6.35 -9.62 22.46
CA GLY A 480 6.73 -8.62 21.46
C GLY A 480 6.63 -9.13 20.02
N LEU A 481 6.48 -10.45 19.83
CA LEU A 481 6.46 -11.09 18.51
C LEU A 481 5.06 -11.43 18.01
N VAL A 482 4.04 -11.36 18.88
CA VAL A 482 2.66 -11.77 18.57
C VAL A 482 1.66 -10.66 18.86
N ALA A 483 0.57 -10.65 18.11
CA ALA A 483 -0.50 -9.68 18.30
C ALA A 483 -1.16 -9.82 19.69
N PRO A 484 -1.67 -8.72 20.28
CA PRO A 484 -2.24 -8.70 21.63
C PRO A 484 -3.37 -9.70 21.88
N ARG A 485 -4.14 -10.08 20.85
CA ARG A 485 -5.17 -11.13 20.98
C ARG A 485 -4.58 -12.47 21.39
N PHE A 486 -3.39 -12.82 20.86
CA PHE A 486 -2.69 -14.05 21.20
C PHE A 486 -1.97 -13.94 22.55
N GLN A 487 -1.48 -12.74 22.92
CA GLN A 487 -0.93 -12.49 24.26
C GLN A 487 -1.97 -12.73 25.37
N ARG A 488 -3.25 -12.40 25.10
CA ARG A 488 -4.37 -12.67 26.04
C ARG A 488 -4.77 -14.15 26.10
N LYS A 489 -4.61 -14.85 24.97
CA LYS A 489 -5.00 -16.27 24.86
C LYS A 489 -3.97 -17.22 25.47
N PHE A 490 -2.69 -16.90 25.37
CA PHE A 490 -1.58 -17.78 25.75
C PHE A 490 -0.64 -17.13 26.75
N LYS A 491 -0.14 -17.93 27.70
CA LYS A 491 0.97 -17.51 28.57
C LYS A 491 2.31 -17.60 27.82
N ALA A 492 3.30 -16.79 28.21
CA ALA A 492 4.63 -16.80 27.59
C ALA A 492 5.25 -18.20 27.52
N LYS A 493 5.14 -18.98 28.61
CA LYS A 493 5.60 -20.37 28.67
C LYS A 493 4.95 -21.33 27.66
N GLN A 494 3.82 -20.95 27.07
CA GLN A 494 3.13 -21.73 26.03
C GLN A 494 3.52 -21.24 24.64
N LEU A 495 3.75 -19.92 24.49
CA LEU A 495 4.17 -19.33 23.21
C LEU A 495 5.62 -19.64 22.88
N THR A 496 6.53 -19.49 23.85
CA THR A 496 7.97 -19.64 23.61
C THR A 496 8.33 -20.99 22.98
N PRO A 497 7.89 -22.16 23.47
CA PRO A 497 8.20 -23.44 22.84
C PRO A 497 7.68 -23.54 21.42
N ARG A 498 6.46 -23.06 21.16
CA ARG A 498 5.83 -23.11 19.83
C ARG A 498 6.57 -22.21 18.82
N ILE A 499 7.00 -21.02 19.25
CA ILE A 499 7.79 -20.12 18.43
C ILE A 499 9.17 -20.72 18.13
N LEU A 500 9.83 -21.31 19.14
CA LEU A 500 11.13 -21.94 18.97
C LEU A 500 11.05 -23.20 18.09
N GLU A 501 10.00 -23.99 18.20
CA GLU A 501 9.75 -25.12 17.31
C GLU A 501 9.60 -24.66 15.86
N ALA A 502 8.77 -23.65 15.61
CA ALA A 502 8.66 -23.06 14.28
C ALA A 502 9.99 -22.44 13.80
N HIS A 503 10.78 -21.84 14.72
CA HIS A 503 12.06 -21.24 14.41
C HIS A 503 13.11 -22.26 13.94
N GLN A 504 13.08 -23.51 14.42
CA GLN A 504 14.00 -24.56 13.98
C GLN A 504 14.01 -24.73 12.45
N ASN A 505 12.85 -24.50 11.79
CA ASN A 505 12.72 -24.63 10.34
C ASN A 505 13.25 -23.40 9.58
N VAL A 506 13.42 -22.27 10.23
CA VAL A 506 13.86 -21.01 9.61
C VAL A 506 15.19 -20.50 10.17
N ALA A 507 15.78 -21.19 11.15
CA ALA A 507 17.00 -20.77 11.83
C ALA A 507 18.21 -20.57 10.91
N GLN A 508 18.23 -21.27 9.77
CA GLN A 508 19.29 -21.19 8.76
C GLN A 508 19.10 -20.04 7.76
N LEU A 509 17.94 -19.41 7.74
CA LEU A 509 17.70 -18.30 6.81
C LEU A 509 18.57 -17.09 7.22
N SER A 510 19.13 -16.41 6.24
CA SER A 510 19.72 -15.09 6.46
C SER A 510 18.62 -14.10 6.88
N LEU A 511 19.02 -12.97 7.48
CA LEU A 511 18.08 -11.93 7.87
C LEU A 511 17.22 -11.48 6.68
N THR A 512 17.84 -11.25 5.55
CA THR A 512 17.18 -10.82 4.31
C THR A 512 16.20 -11.86 3.79
N GLU A 513 16.58 -13.14 3.84
CA GLU A 513 15.68 -14.24 3.46
C GLU A 513 14.51 -14.38 4.42
N ALA A 514 14.73 -14.20 5.72
CA ALA A 514 13.66 -14.22 6.72
C ALA A 514 12.67 -13.08 6.50
N GLN A 515 13.15 -11.86 6.21
CA GLN A 515 12.29 -10.73 5.86
C GLN A 515 11.49 -11.01 4.58
N LEU A 516 12.12 -11.54 3.55
CA LEU A 516 11.44 -11.87 2.29
C LEU A 516 10.36 -12.94 2.52
N ARG A 517 10.66 -13.99 3.29
CA ARG A 517 9.69 -15.03 3.66
C ARG A 517 8.53 -14.48 4.48
N PHE A 518 8.81 -13.55 5.39
CA PHE A 518 7.76 -12.87 6.15
C PHE A 518 6.80 -12.10 5.23
N ILE A 519 7.34 -11.32 4.29
CA ILE A 519 6.55 -10.58 3.31
C ILE A 519 5.72 -11.54 2.44
N GLN A 520 6.31 -12.63 1.95
CA GLN A 520 5.61 -13.63 1.13
C GLN A 520 4.46 -14.29 1.91
N ALA A 521 4.68 -14.65 3.17
CA ALA A 521 3.63 -15.18 4.04
C ALA A 521 2.51 -14.14 4.28
N TRP A 522 2.87 -12.89 4.54
CA TRP A 522 1.91 -11.79 4.69
C TRP A 522 1.08 -11.57 3.42
N GLN A 523 1.72 -11.61 2.23
CA GLN A 523 1.01 -11.54 0.94
C GLN A 523 0.04 -12.70 0.70
N SER A 524 0.18 -13.79 1.45
CA SER A 524 -0.68 -14.97 1.31
C SER A 524 -1.97 -14.90 2.15
N LEU A 525 -2.06 -13.94 3.07
CA LEU A 525 -3.22 -13.80 3.93
C LEU A 525 -4.46 -13.38 3.14
N PRO A 526 -5.67 -13.86 3.54
CA PRO A 526 -6.91 -13.58 2.82
C PRO A 526 -7.23 -12.10 2.66
N ASP A 527 -6.98 -11.31 3.71
CA ASP A 527 -7.27 -9.86 3.74
C ASP A 527 -6.14 -9.00 3.15
N PHE A 528 -5.06 -9.64 2.66
CA PHE A 528 -3.93 -8.91 2.11
C PHE A 528 -4.34 -8.01 0.95
N GLY A 529 -3.96 -6.74 1.05
CA GLY A 529 -4.12 -5.77 -0.02
C GLY A 529 -5.53 -5.22 -0.22
N ILE A 530 -6.45 -5.52 0.68
CA ILE A 530 -7.80 -4.97 0.63
C ILE A 530 -7.88 -3.70 1.47
N SER A 531 -8.24 -2.58 0.82
CA SER A 531 -8.54 -1.31 1.50
C SER A 531 -10.03 -1.12 1.59
N TYR A 532 -10.54 -0.85 2.80
CA TYR A 532 -11.97 -0.83 3.11
C TYR A 532 -12.49 0.60 3.22
N PHE A 533 -13.65 0.86 2.58
CA PHE A 533 -14.36 2.14 2.64
C PHE A 533 -15.84 1.92 2.90
N MET A 534 -16.42 2.73 3.76
CA MET A 534 -17.88 2.75 3.92
C MET A 534 -18.50 3.56 2.81
N VAL A 535 -19.43 2.96 2.09
CA VAL A 535 -20.13 3.56 0.95
C VAL A 535 -21.62 3.24 1.00
N ARG A 536 -22.41 4.03 0.26
CA ARG A 536 -23.83 3.76 0.04
C ARG A 536 -24.07 3.55 -1.44
N PHE A 537 -24.40 2.33 -1.82
CA PHE A 537 -24.72 2.01 -3.22
C PHE A 537 -26.03 2.67 -3.65
N LYS A 538 -26.09 3.07 -4.92
CA LYS A 538 -27.30 3.67 -5.50
C LYS A 538 -28.48 2.67 -5.39
N GLY A 539 -29.60 3.13 -4.84
CA GLY A 539 -30.76 2.28 -4.58
C GLY A 539 -30.73 1.53 -3.24
N SER A 540 -29.60 1.51 -2.52
CA SER A 540 -29.53 0.96 -1.17
C SER A 540 -29.88 2.02 -0.12
N ARG A 541 -30.59 1.60 0.93
CA ARG A 541 -30.85 2.43 2.12
C ARG A 541 -29.81 2.20 3.24
N LYS A 542 -28.96 1.21 3.06
CA LYS A 542 -27.94 0.79 4.05
C LYS A 542 -26.57 1.26 3.60
N ASP A 543 -25.72 1.56 4.58
CA ASP A 543 -24.29 1.69 4.35
C ASP A 543 -23.68 0.29 4.29
N GLU A 544 -22.76 0.10 3.37
CA GLU A 544 -22.08 -1.15 3.09
C GLU A 544 -20.57 -0.88 2.95
N ILE A 545 -19.76 -1.91 2.87
CA ILE A 545 -18.32 -1.78 2.71
C ILE A 545 -17.92 -2.05 1.28
N LEU A 546 -17.12 -1.16 0.72
CA LEU A 546 -16.39 -1.34 -0.51
C LEU A 546 -14.94 -1.71 -0.16
N GLY A 547 -14.52 -2.92 -0.51
CA GLY A 547 -13.12 -3.33 -0.51
C GLY A 547 -12.49 -3.03 -1.87
N ILE A 548 -11.31 -2.41 -1.87
CA ILE A 548 -10.54 -2.14 -3.09
C ILE A 548 -9.23 -2.92 -2.99
N ALA A 549 -9.01 -3.82 -3.93
CA ALA A 549 -7.79 -4.59 -4.08
C ALA A 549 -7.09 -4.25 -5.41
N ASN A 550 -5.92 -4.80 -5.63
CA ASN A 550 -5.10 -4.51 -6.81
C ASN A 550 -5.76 -4.83 -8.16
N ASN A 551 -6.75 -5.71 -8.19
CA ASN A 551 -7.38 -6.17 -9.42
C ASN A 551 -8.91 -6.22 -9.37
N ARG A 552 -9.54 -5.84 -8.25
CA ARG A 552 -10.99 -5.97 -8.06
C ARG A 552 -11.56 -5.00 -7.05
N LEU A 553 -12.86 -4.77 -7.16
CA LEU A 553 -13.72 -4.13 -6.17
C LEU A 553 -14.61 -5.20 -5.52
N ILE A 554 -14.80 -5.09 -4.22
CA ILE A 554 -15.53 -6.08 -3.42
C ILE A 554 -16.63 -5.35 -2.65
N ARG A 555 -17.88 -5.79 -2.80
CA ARG A 555 -19.01 -5.32 -1.98
C ARG A 555 -19.18 -6.27 -0.81
N ILE A 556 -19.17 -5.74 0.39
CA ILE A 556 -19.25 -6.52 1.62
C ILE A 556 -20.44 -6.01 2.44
N ASP A 557 -21.28 -6.93 2.91
CA ASP A 557 -22.38 -6.60 3.82
C ASP A 557 -21.83 -6.19 5.19
N LEU A 558 -22.25 -5.01 5.67
CA LEU A 558 -21.75 -4.47 6.93
C LEU A 558 -22.21 -5.26 8.14
N ALA A 559 -23.38 -5.90 8.07
CA ALA A 559 -23.98 -6.59 9.21
C ALA A 559 -23.36 -7.98 9.44
N VAL A 560 -23.00 -8.67 8.36
CA VAL A 560 -22.49 -10.05 8.40
C VAL A 560 -20.99 -10.09 8.17
N GLY A 561 -20.44 -9.17 7.38
CA GLY A 561 -19.04 -9.16 6.97
C GLY A 561 -18.76 -10.03 5.75
N ASP A 562 -19.79 -10.60 5.13
CA ASP A 562 -19.64 -11.47 3.98
C ASP A 562 -19.54 -10.69 2.66
N VAL A 563 -18.79 -11.26 1.72
CA VAL A 563 -18.69 -10.74 0.35
C VAL A 563 -20.00 -10.98 -0.39
N VAL A 564 -20.64 -9.90 -0.82
CA VAL A 564 -21.90 -9.94 -1.58
C VAL A 564 -21.64 -9.98 -3.07
N LYS A 565 -20.66 -9.22 -3.55
CA LYS A 565 -20.34 -9.09 -4.97
C LYS A 565 -18.89 -8.66 -5.17
N THR A 566 -18.29 -9.17 -6.24
CA THR A 566 -16.95 -8.75 -6.69
C THR A 566 -17.01 -8.31 -8.15
N TRP A 567 -16.33 -7.22 -8.48
CA TRP A 567 -16.15 -6.72 -9.84
C TRP A 567 -14.66 -6.65 -10.16
N ARG A 568 -14.28 -7.14 -11.32
CA ARG A 568 -12.88 -7.18 -11.78
C ARG A 568 -12.52 -5.90 -12.51
N PHE A 569 -11.33 -5.36 -12.29
CA PHE A 569 -10.84 -4.22 -13.08
C PHE A 569 -10.66 -4.58 -14.57
N SER A 570 -10.38 -5.86 -14.89
CA SER A 570 -10.30 -6.29 -16.29
C SER A 570 -11.59 -6.13 -17.08
N ASN A 571 -12.72 -6.09 -16.39
CA ASN A 571 -14.04 -5.93 -17.00
C ASN A 571 -14.56 -4.51 -16.87
N MET A 572 -13.77 -3.61 -16.28
CA MET A 572 -14.13 -2.21 -16.11
C MET A 572 -13.85 -1.45 -17.41
N ARG A 573 -14.85 -0.78 -17.93
CA ARG A 573 -14.77 0.07 -19.13
C ARG A 573 -14.34 1.47 -18.79
N GLN A 574 -15.02 2.04 -17.78
CA GLN A 574 -14.75 3.40 -17.33
C GLN A 574 -15.27 3.61 -15.90
N TRP A 575 -14.69 4.59 -15.24
CA TRP A 575 -15.24 5.13 -14.00
C TRP A 575 -15.26 6.64 -14.06
N ASN A 576 -16.28 7.24 -13.42
CA ASN A 576 -16.49 8.66 -13.37
C ASN A 576 -16.81 9.09 -11.94
N VAL A 577 -16.36 10.27 -11.56
CA VAL A 577 -16.68 10.85 -10.26
C VAL A 577 -17.47 12.14 -10.47
N ASN A 578 -18.63 12.20 -9.87
CA ASN A 578 -19.36 13.47 -9.75
C ASN A 578 -18.96 14.09 -8.41
N TRP A 579 -18.16 15.14 -8.49
CA TRP A 579 -17.59 15.81 -7.31
C TRP A 579 -18.63 16.55 -6.49
N ASP A 580 -19.66 17.10 -7.12
CA ASP A 580 -20.72 17.89 -6.47
C ASP A 580 -21.57 17.04 -5.54
N ILE A 581 -22.00 15.88 -6.02
CA ILE A 581 -22.82 14.93 -5.25
C ILE A 581 -21.98 13.82 -4.57
N ARG A 582 -20.66 13.89 -4.69
CA ARG A 582 -19.69 12.92 -4.11
C ARG A 582 -20.02 11.47 -4.45
N GLN A 583 -20.35 11.22 -5.70
CA GLN A 583 -20.73 9.90 -6.20
C GLN A 583 -19.69 9.39 -7.20
N VAL A 584 -19.32 8.12 -7.04
CA VAL A 584 -18.51 7.37 -8.00
C VAL A 584 -19.43 6.47 -8.80
N ALA A 585 -19.31 6.49 -10.13
CA ALA A 585 -20.04 5.62 -11.04
C ALA A 585 -19.04 4.83 -11.89
N ILE A 586 -19.23 3.53 -11.99
CA ILE A 586 -18.33 2.61 -12.69
C ILE A 586 -19.16 1.78 -13.65
N GLU A 587 -18.72 1.71 -14.90
CA GLU A 587 -19.28 0.86 -15.93
C GLU A 587 -18.37 -0.35 -16.16
N PHE A 588 -18.96 -1.52 -16.11
CA PHE A 588 -18.33 -2.79 -16.44
C PHE A 588 -18.89 -3.37 -17.74
N ASP A 589 -18.26 -4.41 -18.24
CA ASP A 589 -18.78 -5.19 -19.36
C ASP A 589 -20.23 -5.66 -19.10
N GLU A 590 -20.93 -6.04 -20.16
CA GLU A 590 -22.33 -6.48 -20.10
C GLU A 590 -23.31 -5.43 -19.56
N HIS A 591 -22.96 -4.13 -19.70
CA HIS A 591 -23.76 -3.00 -19.22
C HIS A 591 -24.03 -3.00 -17.70
N ILE A 592 -23.16 -3.62 -16.91
CA ILE A 592 -23.24 -3.58 -15.45
C ILE A 592 -22.76 -2.20 -14.99
N ASN A 593 -23.66 -1.44 -14.41
CA ASN A 593 -23.38 -0.12 -13.86
C ASN A 593 -23.44 -0.15 -12.33
N VAL A 594 -22.39 0.29 -11.69
CA VAL A 594 -22.27 0.41 -10.23
C VAL A 594 -22.09 1.87 -9.86
N ALA A 595 -22.93 2.37 -8.99
CA ALA A 595 -22.79 3.73 -8.48
C ALA A 595 -22.92 3.74 -6.96
N PHE A 596 -22.09 4.53 -6.30
CA PHE A 596 -22.11 4.65 -4.83
C PHE A 596 -21.62 6.03 -4.39
N SER A 597 -22.08 6.46 -3.22
CA SER A 597 -21.60 7.64 -2.52
C SER A 597 -20.65 7.23 -1.41
N CYS A 598 -19.54 7.93 -1.26
CA CYS A 598 -18.55 7.65 -0.20
C CYS A 598 -19.03 8.24 1.13
N VAL A 599 -18.95 7.43 2.20
CA VAL A 599 -19.40 7.79 3.55
C VAL A 599 -18.21 8.01 4.49
N SER A 600 -17.26 7.07 4.56
CA SER A 600 -16.12 7.15 5.49
C SER A 600 -14.97 8.00 4.98
N ALA A 601 -14.82 8.14 3.68
CA ALA A 601 -13.72 8.88 3.05
C ALA A 601 -14.23 9.85 1.99
N SER A 602 -13.37 10.78 1.57
CA SER A 602 -13.61 11.57 0.36
C SER A 602 -13.66 10.64 -0.86
N CYS A 603 -14.56 10.91 -1.81
CA CYS A 603 -14.58 10.18 -3.07
C CYS A 603 -13.26 10.34 -3.87
N ARG A 604 -12.48 11.40 -3.59
CA ARG A 604 -11.13 11.58 -4.15
C ARG A 604 -10.19 10.43 -3.76
N ILE A 605 -10.21 10.00 -2.50
CA ILE A 605 -9.38 8.90 -2.01
C ILE A 605 -9.76 7.58 -2.69
N VAL A 606 -11.05 7.31 -2.81
CA VAL A 606 -11.54 6.10 -3.50
C VAL A 606 -11.17 6.12 -4.98
N HIS A 607 -11.32 7.27 -5.64
CA HIS A 607 -10.90 7.48 -7.02
C HIS A 607 -9.40 7.24 -7.19
N GLU A 608 -8.58 7.84 -6.33
CA GLU A 608 -7.12 7.65 -6.35
C GLU A 608 -6.72 6.19 -6.18
N TYR A 609 -7.40 5.42 -5.30
CA TYR A 609 -7.13 3.99 -5.16
C TYR A 609 -7.40 3.22 -6.45
N ILE A 610 -8.52 3.48 -7.10
CA ILE A 610 -8.87 2.83 -8.37
C ILE A 610 -7.84 3.22 -9.44
N GLY A 611 -7.60 4.51 -9.62
CA GLY A 611 -6.66 5.03 -10.61
C GLY A 611 -5.23 4.55 -10.37
N GLY A 612 -4.78 4.52 -9.12
CA GLY A 612 -3.46 4.06 -8.75
C GLY A 612 -3.24 2.57 -9.04
N TYR A 613 -4.20 1.70 -8.72
CA TYR A 613 -4.09 0.29 -9.08
C TYR A 613 -4.15 0.05 -10.59
N ILE A 614 -4.93 0.84 -11.32
CA ILE A 614 -4.93 0.77 -12.79
C ILE A 614 -3.57 1.20 -13.34
N PHE A 615 -3.01 2.30 -12.85
CA PHE A 615 -1.66 2.73 -13.20
C PHE A 615 -0.63 1.63 -12.96
N LEU A 616 -0.61 1.04 -11.76
CA LEU A 616 0.32 -0.04 -11.43
C LEU A 616 0.12 -1.29 -12.32
N SER A 617 -1.11 -1.57 -12.75
CA SER A 617 -1.38 -2.68 -13.67
C SER A 617 -0.83 -2.45 -15.08
N THR A 618 -0.75 -1.21 -15.53
CA THR A 618 -0.14 -0.87 -16.84
C THR A 618 1.37 -1.03 -16.79
N ARG A 619 1.99 -0.72 -15.66
CA ARG A 619 3.42 -0.79 -15.43
C ARG A 619 3.98 -2.22 -15.45
N GLU A 620 3.21 -3.22 -15.05
CA GLU A 620 3.65 -4.63 -15.09
C GLU A 620 4.04 -5.10 -16.51
N ARG A 621 3.63 -4.39 -17.54
CA ARG A 621 3.93 -4.71 -18.94
C ARG A 621 5.26 -4.11 -19.43
N ALA A 622 5.78 -3.09 -18.76
CA ALA A 622 6.99 -2.36 -19.13
C ALA A 622 8.06 -2.50 -18.04
N ARG A 623 8.74 -3.65 -17.99
CA ARG A 623 9.86 -3.88 -17.05
C ARG A 623 11.00 -2.88 -17.33
N GLY A 624 11.30 -2.03 -16.35
CA GLY A 624 12.47 -1.15 -16.35
C GLY A 624 12.23 0.27 -16.82
N GLU A 625 11.00 0.70 -17.08
CA GLU A 625 10.69 2.10 -17.37
C GLU A 625 10.68 2.97 -16.12
N GLU A 626 11.15 4.21 -16.27
CA GLU A 626 10.98 5.24 -15.26
C GLU A 626 9.48 5.50 -15.00
N LEU A 627 9.16 5.98 -13.81
CA LEU A 627 7.80 6.33 -13.42
C LEU A 627 7.23 7.39 -14.37
N ASP A 628 6.15 7.07 -15.08
CA ASP A 628 5.36 8.05 -15.83
C ASP A 628 4.47 8.85 -14.86
N GLU A 629 5.03 9.96 -14.36
CA GLU A 629 4.36 10.83 -13.39
C GLU A 629 3.10 11.47 -13.95
N ASP A 630 3.11 11.83 -15.21
CA ASP A 630 1.97 12.51 -15.84
C ASP A 630 0.79 11.53 -15.96
N LEU A 631 1.04 10.30 -16.38
CA LEU A 631 0.02 9.27 -16.43
C LEU A 631 -0.50 8.94 -15.02
N PHE A 632 0.37 8.85 -14.01
CA PHE A 632 -0.04 8.63 -12.62
C PHE A 632 -0.98 9.73 -12.14
N LEU A 633 -0.64 10.99 -12.35
CA LEU A 633 -1.46 12.13 -11.96
C LEU A 633 -2.77 12.20 -12.75
N GLN A 634 -2.75 11.85 -14.04
CA GLN A 634 -3.95 11.80 -14.85
C GLN A 634 -4.95 10.76 -14.34
N LEU A 635 -4.46 9.57 -13.98
CA LEU A 635 -5.31 8.48 -13.50
C LEU A 635 -5.78 8.67 -12.05
N THR A 636 -4.99 9.31 -11.20
CA THR A 636 -5.30 9.47 -9.77
C THR A 636 -5.92 10.81 -9.41
N GLY A 637 -5.61 11.87 -10.13
CA GLY A 637 -6.06 13.25 -9.82
C GLY A 637 -7.02 13.85 -10.83
N GLY A 638 -6.54 14.14 -11.98
CA GLY A 638 -7.15 14.44 -13.28
C GLY A 638 -8.30 15.45 -13.42
N HIS A 639 -8.76 16.14 -12.38
CA HIS A 639 -10.06 16.83 -12.44
C HIS A 639 -10.07 18.29 -11.98
N GLU A 640 -8.95 18.83 -11.57
CA GLU A 640 -8.80 20.27 -11.40
C GLU A 640 -8.12 20.80 -12.67
N ALA A 641 -8.83 21.57 -13.46
CA ALA A 641 -8.25 22.33 -14.56
C ALA A 641 -7.08 23.16 -13.98
N PHE A 642 -5.87 22.89 -14.47
CA PHE A 642 -4.69 23.67 -14.14
C PHE A 642 -4.82 25.08 -14.73
#